data_0051f06ae82cd8cb47587ac693d249ed
#
_entry.id   0051f06ae82cd8cb47587ac693d249ed
#
_cell.length_a   1.000
_cell.length_b   1.000
_cell.length_c   1.000
_cell.angle_alpha   90.00
_cell.angle_beta   90.00
_cell.angle_gamma   90.00
#
_symmetry.space_group_name_H-M   'P 1'
#
loop_
_entity.id
_entity.type
_entity.pdbx_description
1 polymer ?
#
loop_
_entity_poly.entity_id
_entity_poly.type
_entity_poly.pdbx_seq_one_letter_code
_entity_poly.pdbx_strand_id
1 'polypeptide(L)'
;MSKGPVIGLCAHVDAGKTTLSESMLFLSGALRRQGRVDHGDAFLDTDPMEKDRGITIFSKEARLTWNHTDLTFLDTPGHTDFSGEMERALGVLDAAVLVISATDGVQPHTRTLWRLLEQRKIPVILFLNKTDLTHDPVAAAASMQQELSDQIIGFPSPDPEKLALCDEICLDTWLREGEIPFRLIHSLVAARKVFPLFSGSALRNEGVEPLLDFLARFDPRPASPAIFGARVYKVARDPQGARLAFLRVTGGTLKARDLLSLKSPEGETLWAEKAAEIRLYSGARYTSVQEVSAGQICCVVGLSKALPGDGLGSEPGRPEQMLRPCYACRLVTPPGADLHYVLNCLETLEEEEPLIQVEYEETRREIRVHSMGDVYLEVLRSQLADRFGLDVSFAESTVLYRETIEAPVEGAGHYEPLRHYAEVHLLISPLPRGSGLVCDSSLSTDDLSLNWQRLIVTHLREKVHIGVLTGSPVTDLHITLIAGKAHLKHTEGGDFRQATYRALRQGLMKARSILLEPWMTLDITVPRDCVGRVLSDLSLMGGRFSAPEDTGAELCRLSAAVPASGCADYGRQLAVFTKGRGSLSAAFLDWEPCADQEKVIRERAYDPCRDVWNTPDSVFCSHGAGYTVPWNEADALMHLPFLKDPARRETPAPSAGGSSSGYRGTREEDLALEKIFERTYGPVKARQLTAAPTAAVQKQQDPVREPVPENEILLIDGYNVIHAWDEWKPFLPDRLGDARDALRELMCEYAGATGRSVILVFDAYAVPGNPGKAEKYKNIYVIYTREAQTADAFIEQSTYYGRNTARIRVVTSDRPEQLIASGNAALRTSAREFHAEVNRVRDGIAAFLARNNAVRPARTLEAAYKAAWRKEAQKKAGES
;
A
#
# COMPACT_ATOMS: atom_id res chain seq x y z
N MET A 1 17.60 2.67 32.77
CA MET A 1 16.47 1.82 32.37
C MET A 1 16.57 1.56 30.89
N SER A 2 16.41 0.34 30.46
CA SER A 2 16.36 0.04 29.01
C SER A 2 15.00 0.49 28.45
N LYS A 3 15.01 1.10 27.25
CA LYS A 3 13.77 1.46 26.57
C LYS A 3 13.22 0.20 25.91
N GLY A 4 12.05 -0.26 26.35
CA GLY A 4 11.38 -1.44 25.83
C GLY A 4 10.59 -1.18 24.53
N PRO A 5 9.98 -2.22 23.96
CA PRO A 5 9.17 -2.13 22.75
C PRO A 5 7.85 -1.41 22.98
N VAL A 6 7.22 -0.99 21.87
CA VAL A 6 5.83 -0.51 21.82
C VAL A 6 4.93 -1.71 21.55
N ILE A 7 4.04 -2.00 22.49
CA ILE A 7 3.20 -3.19 22.48
C ILE A 7 1.74 -2.78 22.32
N GLY A 8 1.08 -3.24 21.27
CA GLY A 8 -0.34 -3.05 21.07
C GLY A 8 -1.18 -4.05 21.84
N LEU A 9 -2.23 -3.58 22.48
CA LEU A 9 -3.26 -4.43 23.09
C LEU A 9 -4.45 -4.51 22.15
N CYS A 10 -4.65 -5.67 21.55
CA CYS A 10 -5.68 -5.94 20.56
C CYS A 10 -6.67 -6.98 21.09
N ALA A 11 -7.95 -6.77 20.88
CA ALA A 11 -8.98 -7.72 21.31
C ALA A 11 -10.29 -7.49 20.58
N HIS A 12 -11.13 -8.50 20.53
CA HIS A 12 -12.56 -8.31 20.30
C HIS A 12 -13.20 -7.59 21.50
N VAL A 13 -14.33 -6.93 21.27
CA VAL A 13 -15.13 -6.27 22.32
C VAL A 13 -15.39 -7.27 23.47
N ASP A 14 -15.37 -6.80 24.70
CA ASP A 14 -15.58 -7.59 25.93
C ASP A 14 -14.56 -8.71 26.21
N ALA A 15 -13.51 -8.89 25.44
CA ALA A 15 -12.47 -9.87 25.78
C ALA A 15 -11.64 -9.49 27.03
N GLY A 16 -11.79 -8.28 27.55
CA GLY A 16 -11.15 -7.78 28.76
C GLY A 16 -9.80 -7.12 28.52
N LYS A 17 -9.64 -6.47 27.37
CA LYS A 17 -8.43 -5.72 26.99
C LYS A 17 -8.10 -4.61 27.99
N THR A 18 -9.04 -3.69 28.27
CA THR A 18 -8.85 -2.60 29.22
C THR A 18 -8.60 -3.13 30.64
N THR A 19 -9.27 -4.21 31.03
CA THR A 19 -9.02 -4.87 32.33
C THR A 19 -7.60 -5.42 32.42
N LEU A 20 -7.04 -5.98 31.33
CA LEU A 20 -5.66 -6.45 31.28
C LEU A 20 -4.68 -5.27 31.37
N SER A 21 -4.95 -4.16 30.69
CA SER A 21 -4.16 -2.92 30.80
C SER A 21 -4.11 -2.41 32.24
N GLU A 22 -5.27 -2.33 32.91
CA GLU A 22 -5.38 -1.91 34.31
C GLU A 22 -4.63 -2.83 35.26
N SER A 23 -4.71 -4.16 35.04
CA SER A 23 -3.97 -5.16 35.78
C SER A 23 -2.45 -4.98 35.64
N MET A 24 -1.94 -4.80 34.44
CA MET A 24 -0.53 -4.56 34.18
C MET A 24 -0.02 -3.27 34.84
N LEU A 25 -0.80 -2.18 34.75
CA LEU A 25 -0.47 -0.90 35.38
C LEU A 25 -0.49 -0.99 36.92
N PHE A 26 -1.41 -1.76 37.49
CA PHE A 26 -1.48 -2.01 38.90
C PHE A 26 -0.32 -2.84 39.41
N LEU A 27 -0.02 -3.99 38.77
CA LEU A 27 1.07 -4.89 39.18
C LEU A 27 2.45 -4.21 39.06
N SER A 28 2.65 -3.34 38.07
CA SER A 28 3.87 -2.55 37.91
C SER A 28 4.02 -1.43 38.95
N GLY A 29 2.97 -1.15 39.74
CA GLY A 29 2.95 -0.05 40.69
C GLY A 29 2.73 1.33 40.05
N ALA A 30 2.43 1.41 38.77
CA ALA A 30 2.09 2.66 38.07
C ALA A 30 0.72 3.21 38.60
N LEU A 31 -0.18 2.31 38.98
CA LEU A 31 -1.45 2.63 39.63
C LEU A 31 -1.48 2.10 41.06
N ARG A 32 -2.04 2.89 41.97
CA ARG A 32 -2.27 2.49 43.39
C ARG A 32 -3.45 1.54 43.56
N ARG A 33 -4.41 1.57 42.65
CA ARG A 33 -5.64 0.76 42.66
C ARG A 33 -5.95 0.39 41.22
N GLN A 34 -6.37 -0.83 41.01
CA GLN A 34 -6.87 -1.29 39.70
C GLN A 34 -8.25 -0.67 39.47
N GLY A 35 -8.39 0.04 38.32
CA GLY A 35 -9.67 0.52 37.85
C GLY A 35 -10.54 -0.60 37.29
N ARG A 36 -11.83 -0.38 37.21
CA ARG A 36 -12.82 -1.31 36.65
C ARG A 36 -13.66 -0.63 35.60
N VAL A 37 -13.73 -1.27 34.43
CA VAL A 37 -14.58 -0.79 33.31
C VAL A 37 -16.05 -0.70 33.76
N ASP A 38 -16.54 -1.73 34.45
CA ASP A 38 -17.94 -1.78 34.96
C ASP A 38 -18.31 -0.63 35.93
N HIS A 39 -17.32 -0.03 36.58
CA HIS A 39 -17.50 1.08 37.51
C HIS A 39 -17.18 2.44 36.85
N GLY A 40 -16.73 2.46 35.60
CA GLY A 40 -16.33 3.68 34.88
C GLY A 40 -15.12 4.41 35.48
N ASP A 41 -14.29 3.71 36.31
CA ASP A 41 -13.11 4.26 36.97
C ASP A 41 -11.78 3.74 36.37
N ALA A 42 -11.81 3.09 35.18
CA ALA A 42 -10.63 2.66 34.45
C ALA A 42 -9.75 3.87 34.07
N PHE A 43 -8.44 3.76 34.28
CA PHE A 43 -7.45 4.82 34.04
C PHE A 43 -7.34 5.22 32.56
N LEU A 44 -7.51 4.24 31.67
CA LEU A 44 -7.39 4.46 30.22
C LEU A 44 -8.70 4.94 29.61
N ASP A 45 -9.85 4.64 30.17
CA ASP A 45 -11.14 5.11 29.66
C ASP A 45 -11.37 6.56 30.11
N THR A 46 -10.81 7.51 29.36
CA THR A 46 -10.83 8.93 29.67
C THR A 46 -12.02 9.67 29.07
N ASP A 47 -12.58 9.14 27.98
CA ASP A 47 -13.71 9.72 27.27
C ASP A 47 -15.05 9.33 27.95
N PRO A 48 -15.98 10.26 28.14
CA PRO A 48 -17.30 9.95 28.70
C PRO A 48 -18.06 8.87 27.93
N MET A 49 -18.00 8.91 26.60
CA MET A 49 -18.66 7.94 25.74
C MET A 49 -18.10 6.52 25.88
N GLU A 50 -16.77 6.39 26.03
CA GLU A 50 -16.15 5.10 26.28
C GLU A 50 -16.63 4.50 27.59
N LYS A 51 -16.77 5.34 28.65
CA LYS A 51 -17.27 4.93 29.95
C LYS A 51 -18.73 4.49 29.91
N ASP A 52 -19.57 5.24 29.21
CA ASP A 52 -21.00 4.94 29.11
C ASP A 52 -21.29 3.66 28.33
N ARG A 53 -20.46 3.38 27.33
CA ARG A 53 -20.61 2.21 26.44
C ARG A 53 -19.76 1.01 26.83
N GLY A 54 -18.72 1.19 27.66
CA GLY A 54 -17.77 0.16 28.05
C GLY A 54 -16.88 -0.33 26.90
N ILE A 55 -16.71 0.49 25.84
CA ILE A 55 -15.88 0.15 24.69
C ILE A 55 -14.77 1.19 24.49
N THR A 56 -13.57 0.72 24.08
CA THR A 56 -12.48 1.62 23.67
C THR A 56 -12.77 2.13 22.26
N ILE A 57 -12.82 3.45 22.11
CA ILE A 57 -13.07 4.14 20.83
C ILE A 57 -11.75 4.68 20.27
N PHE A 58 -10.93 5.29 21.12
CA PHE A 58 -9.68 5.95 20.75
C PHE A 58 -8.47 5.20 21.28
N SER A 59 -7.41 5.14 20.47
CA SER A 59 -6.12 4.57 20.90
C SER A 59 -5.49 5.43 22.00
N LYS A 60 -5.00 4.80 23.07
CA LYS A 60 -4.40 5.47 24.21
C LYS A 60 -3.09 4.81 24.63
N GLU A 61 -2.17 5.65 25.08
CA GLU A 61 -0.87 5.22 25.56
C GLU A 61 -0.89 4.96 27.06
N ALA A 62 -0.29 3.86 27.48
CA ALA A 62 0.05 3.58 28.86
C ALA A 62 1.54 3.25 28.99
N ARG A 63 2.18 3.75 30.03
CA ARG A 63 3.60 3.52 30.30
C ARG A 63 3.76 2.89 31.66
N LEU A 64 4.59 1.86 31.71
CA LEU A 64 4.96 1.22 32.97
C LEU A 64 6.41 0.74 32.92
N THR A 65 7.00 0.53 34.08
CA THR A 65 8.33 -0.03 34.23
C THR A 65 8.22 -1.41 34.89
N TRP A 66 8.77 -2.43 34.23
CA TRP A 66 8.82 -3.79 34.74
C TRP A 66 10.23 -4.36 34.59
N ASN A 67 10.79 -4.95 35.66
CA ASN A 67 12.14 -5.52 35.65
C ASN A 67 13.21 -4.60 35.00
N HIS A 68 13.21 -3.31 35.34
CA HIS A 68 14.11 -2.26 34.82
C HIS A 68 13.94 -1.94 33.33
N THR A 69 12.88 -2.42 32.70
CA THR A 69 12.52 -2.12 31.32
C THR A 69 11.28 -1.23 31.28
N ASP A 70 11.37 -0.11 30.54
CA ASP A 70 10.24 0.79 30.33
C ASP A 70 9.41 0.28 29.14
N LEU A 71 8.21 -0.21 29.39
CA LEU A 71 7.28 -0.71 28.40
C LEU A 71 6.25 0.38 28.04
N THR A 72 5.95 0.50 26.76
CA THR A 72 4.86 1.37 26.28
C THR A 72 3.77 0.50 25.69
N PHE A 73 2.59 0.58 26.26
CA PHE A 73 1.40 -0.08 25.73
C PHE A 73 0.53 0.91 24.96
N LEU A 74 0.03 0.47 23.82
CA LEU A 74 -0.96 1.17 23.04
C LEU A 74 -2.25 0.39 23.09
N ASP A 75 -3.23 0.91 23.81
CA ASP A 75 -4.57 0.35 23.89
C ASP A 75 -5.31 0.71 22.60
N THR A 76 -5.75 -0.27 21.82
CA THR A 76 -6.38 -0.06 20.51
C THR A 76 -7.89 -0.26 20.58
N PRO A 77 -8.67 0.39 19.69
CA PRO A 77 -10.12 0.13 19.62
C PRO A 77 -10.43 -1.35 19.39
N GLY A 78 -11.44 -1.86 20.09
CA GLY A 78 -11.89 -3.25 19.97
C GLY A 78 -13.09 -3.44 19.02
N HIS A 79 -13.75 -2.36 18.60
CA HIS A 79 -14.93 -2.40 17.75
C HIS A 79 -14.58 -2.24 16.28
N THR A 80 -15.25 -2.97 15.39
CA THR A 80 -15.01 -2.96 13.94
C THR A 80 -15.16 -1.59 13.30
N ASP A 81 -16.08 -0.76 13.78
CA ASP A 81 -16.33 0.58 13.23
C ASP A 81 -15.14 1.54 13.41
N PHE A 82 -14.25 1.28 14.37
CA PHE A 82 -13.03 2.04 14.62
C PHE A 82 -11.77 1.38 14.07
N SER A 83 -11.94 0.46 13.15
CA SER A 83 -10.83 -0.31 12.56
C SER A 83 -9.81 0.58 11.83
N GLY A 84 -10.20 1.75 11.34
CA GLY A 84 -9.28 2.70 10.72
C GLY A 84 -8.23 3.25 11.70
N GLU A 85 -8.63 3.66 12.89
CA GLU A 85 -7.71 4.07 13.95
C GLU A 85 -6.86 2.89 14.44
N MET A 86 -7.46 1.72 14.60
CA MET A 86 -6.76 0.50 14.95
C MET A 86 -5.69 0.17 13.91
N GLU A 87 -5.99 0.21 12.63
CA GLU A 87 -5.02 -0.06 11.57
C GLU A 87 -3.81 0.89 11.59
N ARG A 88 -4.05 2.18 11.83
CA ARG A 88 -2.97 3.16 11.98
C ARG A 88 -2.12 2.89 13.22
N ALA A 89 -2.76 2.52 14.34
CA ALA A 89 -2.06 2.12 15.55
C ALA A 89 -1.16 0.89 15.32
N LEU A 90 -1.65 -0.13 14.58
CA LEU A 90 -0.83 -1.30 14.20
C LEU A 90 0.45 -0.90 13.46
N GLY A 91 0.41 0.17 12.65
CA GLY A 91 1.58 0.66 11.91
C GLY A 91 2.74 1.16 12.77
N VAL A 92 2.56 1.33 14.07
CA VAL A 92 3.57 1.85 15.01
C VAL A 92 3.93 0.86 16.12
N LEU A 93 3.49 -0.40 16.05
CA LEU A 93 3.76 -1.43 17.04
C LEU A 93 5.05 -2.20 16.73
N ASP A 94 5.71 -2.68 17.79
CA ASP A 94 6.78 -3.67 17.71
C ASP A 94 6.27 -5.10 17.91
N ALA A 95 5.24 -5.25 18.75
CA ALA A 95 4.55 -6.50 19.01
C ALA A 95 3.12 -6.23 19.41
N ALA A 96 2.27 -7.23 19.33
CA ALA A 96 0.87 -7.17 19.78
C ALA A 96 0.59 -8.25 20.82
N VAL A 97 -0.15 -7.90 21.85
CA VAL A 97 -0.82 -8.84 22.76
C VAL A 97 -2.26 -8.97 22.29
N LEU A 98 -2.60 -10.11 21.74
CA LEU A 98 -3.97 -10.43 21.31
C LEU A 98 -4.71 -11.12 22.47
N VAL A 99 -5.68 -10.41 23.05
CA VAL A 99 -6.47 -10.89 24.20
C VAL A 99 -7.70 -11.62 23.69
N ILE A 100 -7.91 -12.84 24.15
CA ILE A 100 -9.03 -13.70 23.78
C ILE A 100 -9.73 -14.16 25.05
N SER A 101 -11.05 -14.08 25.08
CA SER A 101 -11.85 -14.57 26.21
C SER A 101 -11.94 -16.09 26.19
N ALA A 102 -11.67 -16.75 27.32
CA ALA A 102 -11.78 -18.19 27.46
C ALA A 102 -13.23 -18.68 27.40
N THR A 103 -14.21 -17.80 27.67
CA THR A 103 -15.64 -18.13 27.58
C THR A 103 -16.17 -18.00 26.16
N ASP A 104 -15.67 -17.03 25.40
CA ASP A 104 -16.21 -16.67 24.08
C ASP A 104 -15.40 -17.25 22.92
N GLY A 105 -14.16 -17.68 23.20
CA GLY A 105 -13.25 -18.25 22.21
C GLY A 105 -12.80 -17.26 21.11
N VAL A 106 -12.42 -17.79 19.96
CA VAL A 106 -11.97 -17.00 18.82
C VAL A 106 -13.17 -16.41 18.09
N GLN A 107 -13.37 -15.11 18.25
CA GLN A 107 -14.46 -14.36 17.63
C GLN A 107 -14.10 -13.92 16.18
N PRO A 108 -15.10 -13.60 15.33
CA PRO A 108 -14.84 -13.16 13.96
C PRO A 108 -13.87 -11.98 13.87
N HIS A 109 -14.01 -10.97 14.73
CA HIS A 109 -13.10 -9.83 14.78
C HIS A 109 -11.68 -10.23 15.20
N THR A 110 -11.51 -11.23 16.06
CA THR A 110 -10.19 -11.80 16.43
C THR A 110 -9.46 -12.33 15.20
N ARG A 111 -10.17 -12.98 14.26
CA ARG A 111 -9.60 -13.46 13.00
C ARG A 111 -9.22 -12.32 12.06
N THR A 112 -10.02 -11.25 12.03
CA THR A 112 -9.68 -10.03 11.27
C THR A 112 -8.40 -9.40 11.82
N LEU A 113 -8.28 -9.25 13.14
CA LEU A 113 -7.06 -8.77 13.81
C LEU A 113 -5.86 -9.66 13.50
N TRP A 114 -6.04 -10.99 13.57
CA TRP A 114 -4.98 -11.95 13.26
C TRP A 114 -4.43 -11.77 11.84
N ARG A 115 -5.32 -11.64 10.84
CA ARG A 115 -4.94 -11.38 9.43
C ARG A 115 -4.21 -10.06 9.26
N LEU A 116 -4.68 -8.97 9.89
CA LEU A 116 -4.02 -7.67 9.82
C LEU A 116 -2.62 -7.69 10.44
N LEU A 117 -2.47 -8.37 11.59
CA LEU A 117 -1.17 -8.57 12.25
C LEU A 117 -0.22 -9.44 11.41
N GLU A 118 -0.75 -10.42 10.69
CA GLU A 118 0.01 -11.26 9.77
C GLU A 118 0.49 -10.48 8.55
N GLN A 119 -0.38 -9.74 7.89
CA GLN A 119 -0.04 -8.93 6.72
C GLN A 119 1.02 -7.87 7.03
N ARG A 120 0.96 -7.29 8.24
CA ARG A 120 1.95 -6.33 8.73
C ARG A 120 3.18 -6.98 9.37
N LYS A 121 3.22 -8.32 9.44
CA LYS A 121 4.30 -9.12 10.04
C LYS A 121 4.62 -8.73 11.48
N ILE A 122 3.61 -8.31 12.25
CA ILE A 122 3.77 -7.93 13.66
C ILE A 122 3.84 -9.20 14.51
N PRO A 123 4.86 -9.39 15.37
CA PRO A 123 4.92 -10.49 16.35
C PRO A 123 3.69 -10.47 17.27
N VAL A 124 3.10 -11.63 17.51
CA VAL A 124 1.88 -11.77 18.33
C VAL A 124 2.14 -12.64 19.54
N ILE A 125 1.76 -12.13 20.70
CA ILE A 125 1.67 -12.85 21.97
C ILE A 125 0.19 -12.99 22.30
N LEU A 126 -0.28 -14.14 22.73
CA LEU A 126 -1.68 -14.42 23.05
C LEU A 126 -1.89 -14.39 24.56
N PHE A 127 -3.00 -13.81 24.98
CA PHE A 127 -3.45 -13.87 26.37
C PHE A 127 -4.87 -14.41 26.43
N LEU A 128 -5.03 -15.63 26.92
CA LEU A 128 -6.34 -16.26 27.19
C LEU A 128 -6.87 -15.74 28.52
N ASN A 129 -7.81 -14.80 28.46
CA ASN A 129 -8.36 -14.09 29.60
C ASN A 129 -9.65 -14.76 30.14
N LYS A 130 -10.10 -14.34 31.32
CA LYS A 130 -11.33 -14.82 31.97
C LYS A 130 -11.32 -16.33 32.26
N THR A 131 -10.16 -16.93 32.55
CA THR A 131 -10.03 -18.34 32.86
C THR A 131 -10.77 -18.75 34.15
N ASP A 132 -11.06 -17.79 35.01
CA ASP A 132 -11.86 -17.95 36.23
C ASP A 132 -13.36 -18.16 35.97
N LEU A 133 -13.84 -17.88 34.75
CA LEU A 133 -15.23 -18.04 34.34
C LEU A 133 -15.49 -19.33 33.53
N THR A 134 -14.44 -20.02 33.09
CA THR A 134 -14.56 -21.26 32.30
C THR A 134 -14.17 -22.49 33.12
N HIS A 135 -14.83 -23.61 32.86
CA HIS A 135 -14.50 -24.91 33.47
C HIS A 135 -13.35 -25.63 32.77
N ASP A 136 -13.05 -25.28 31.51
CA ASP A 136 -12.01 -25.94 30.70
C ASP A 136 -11.18 -24.94 29.86
N PRO A 137 -10.17 -24.29 30.49
CA PRO A 137 -9.26 -23.40 29.77
C PRO A 137 -8.38 -24.15 28.74
N VAL A 138 -8.17 -25.47 28.91
CA VAL A 138 -7.36 -26.29 28.00
C VAL A 138 -8.10 -26.48 26.68
N ALA A 139 -9.39 -26.76 26.73
CA ALA A 139 -10.21 -26.85 25.52
C ALA A 139 -10.27 -25.52 24.77
N ALA A 140 -10.36 -24.39 25.47
CA ALA A 140 -10.31 -23.06 24.85
C ALA A 140 -8.95 -22.81 24.15
N ALA A 141 -7.83 -23.19 24.77
CA ALA A 141 -6.51 -23.10 24.13
C ALA A 141 -6.37 -24.03 22.91
N ALA A 142 -6.91 -25.22 22.96
CA ALA A 142 -6.91 -26.17 21.83
C ALA A 142 -7.75 -25.63 20.63
N SER A 143 -8.89 -24.99 20.89
CA SER A 143 -9.69 -24.31 19.86
C SER A 143 -8.90 -23.19 19.19
N MET A 144 -8.16 -22.38 19.94
CA MET A 144 -7.29 -21.34 19.38
C MET A 144 -6.20 -21.93 18.47
N GLN A 145 -5.62 -23.08 18.84
CA GLN A 145 -4.64 -23.76 17.99
C GLN A 145 -5.26 -24.22 16.65
N GLN A 146 -6.46 -24.73 16.66
CA GLN A 146 -7.16 -25.12 15.43
C GLN A 146 -7.55 -23.96 14.55
N GLU A 147 -7.97 -22.84 15.16
CA GLU A 147 -8.58 -21.72 14.43
C GLU A 147 -7.59 -20.66 13.96
N LEU A 148 -6.49 -20.46 14.68
CA LEU A 148 -5.51 -19.43 14.38
C LEU A 148 -4.17 -19.99 13.86
N SER A 149 -3.54 -20.89 14.63
CA SER A 149 -2.26 -21.51 14.25
C SER A 149 -1.91 -22.66 15.18
N ASP A 150 -1.44 -23.78 14.62
CA ASP A 150 -0.88 -24.93 15.34
C ASP A 150 0.45 -24.60 16.08
N GLN A 151 1.08 -23.47 15.74
CA GLN A 151 2.31 -22.97 16.37
C GLN A 151 2.06 -22.14 17.64
N ILE A 152 0.86 -22.16 18.19
CA ILE A 152 0.52 -21.58 19.49
C ILE A 152 1.03 -22.50 20.59
N ILE A 153 1.94 -22.01 21.42
CA ILE A 153 2.62 -22.78 22.48
C ILE A 153 2.37 -22.11 23.84
N GLY A 154 1.98 -22.91 24.85
CA GLY A 154 1.73 -22.43 26.20
C GLY A 154 2.99 -21.96 26.92
N PHE A 155 2.92 -20.80 27.59
CA PHE A 155 3.96 -20.20 28.41
C PHE A 155 3.40 -19.95 29.83
N PRO A 156 4.29 -19.83 30.88
CA PRO A 156 5.74 -19.60 30.87
C PRO A 156 6.60 -20.87 30.72
N SER A 157 6.01 -22.07 30.73
CA SER A 157 6.72 -23.34 30.63
C SER A 157 6.40 -23.99 29.28
N PRO A 158 7.07 -23.54 28.18
CA PRO A 158 6.78 -24.05 26.87
C PRO A 158 7.25 -25.49 26.71
N ASP A 159 6.51 -26.29 25.96
CA ASP A 159 6.90 -27.63 25.56
C ASP A 159 8.14 -27.56 24.64
N PRO A 160 9.31 -28.09 25.11
CA PRO A 160 10.55 -27.98 24.36
C PRO A 160 10.52 -28.76 23.04
N GLU A 161 9.78 -29.89 22.97
CA GLU A 161 9.67 -30.66 21.73
C GLU A 161 8.90 -29.87 20.66
N LYS A 162 7.81 -29.22 21.05
CA LYS A 162 7.02 -28.37 20.12
C LYS A 162 7.86 -27.17 19.64
N LEU A 163 8.62 -26.53 20.53
CA LEU A 163 9.52 -25.44 20.13
C LEU A 163 10.63 -25.92 19.20
N ALA A 164 11.22 -27.08 19.47
CA ALA A 164 12.27 -27.64 18.64
C ALA A 164 11.80 -27.95 17.21
N LEU A 165 10.55 -28.42 17.06
CA LEU A 165 9.97 -28.72 15.75
C LEU A 165 9.67 -27.47 14.89
N CYS A 166 9.65 -26.29 15.47
CA CYS A 166 9.36 -25.04 14.73
C CYS A 166 10.55 -24.54 13.88
N ASP A 167 11.77 -24.99 14.17
CA ASP A 167 12.98 -24.52 13.46
C ASP A 167 14.15 -25.48 13.58
N GLU A 168 14.89 -25.70 12.48
CA GLU A 168 16.03 -26.64 12.43
C GLU A 168 17.14 -26.29 13.45
N ILE A 169 17.39 -24.98 13.67
CA ILE A 169 18.42 -24.53 14.63
C ILE A 169 17.97 -24.83 16.05
N CYS A 170 16.69 -24.65 16.35
CA CYS A 170 16.14 -24.98 17.66
C CYS A 170 16.16 -26.48 17.93
N LEU A 171 15.86 -27.30 16.92
CA LEU A 171 15.94 -28.77 17.03
C LEU A 171 17.35 -29.25 17.30
N ASP A 172 18.33 -28.75 16.55
CA ASP A 172 19.74 -29.10 16.72
C ASP A 172 20.28 -28.64 18.09
N THR A 173 19.90 -27.44 18.56
CA THR A 173 20.28 -26.93 19.88
C THR A 173 19.66 -27.77 20.99
N TRP A 174 18.36 -28.09 20.90
CA TRP A 174 17.68 -28.93 21.87
C TRP A 174 18.25 -30.34 21.95
N LEU A 175 18.55 -30.96 20.81
CA LEU A 175 19.19 -32.30 20.76
C LEU A 175 20.60 -32.32 21.37
N ARG A 176 21.32 -31.18 21.28
CA ARG A 176 22.70 -31.09 21.85
C ARG A 176 22.74 -30.65 23.29
N GLU A 177 21.94 -29.67 23.67
CA GLU A 177 22.01 -28.95 24.95
C GLU A 177 20.90 -29.38 25.93
N GLY A 178 19.84 -30.00 25.43
CA GLY A 178 18.64 -30.38 26.22
C GLY A 178 17.74 -29.19 26.58
N GLU A 179 18.15 -27.96 26.25
CA GLU A 179 17.40 -26.71 26.52
C GLU A 179 17.44 -25.79 25.31
N ILE A 180 16.33 -25.02 25.12
CA ILE A 180 16.25 -23.99 24.09
C ILE A 180 16.43 -22.63 24.76
N PRO A 181 17.54 -21.91 24.50
CA PRO A 181 17.81 -20.63 25.13
C PRO A 181 16.80 -19.56 24.67
N PHE A 182 16.46 -18.64 25.58
CA PHE A 182 15.45 -17.58 25.31
C PHE A 182 15.72 -16.78 24.03
N ARG A 183 16.99 -16.57 23.67
CA ARG A 183 17.36 -15.87 22.41
C ARG A 183 16.80 -16.55 21.16
N LEU A 184 16.70 -17.88 21.14
CA LEU A 184 16.11 -18.62 20.02
C LEU A 184 14.58 -18.51 20.05
N ILE A 185 13.97 -18.63 21.24
CA ILE A 185 12.53 -18.38 21.42
C ILE A 185 12.19 -16.98 20.95
N HIS A 186 12.97 -15.98 21.34
CA HIS A 186 12.84 -14.59 20.90
C HIS A 186 12.84 -14.48 19.37
N SER A 187 13.80 -15.11 18.68
CA SER A 187 13.89 -15.06 17.23
C SER A 187 12.71 -15.76 16.53
N LEU A 188 12.22 -16.88 17.09
CA LEU A 188 11.02 -17.56 16.58
C LEU A 188 9.76 -16.71 16.69
N VAL A 189 9.58 -16.07 17.84
CA VAL A 189 8.42 -15.19 18.08
C VAL A 189 8.51 -13.94 17.18
N ALA A 190 9.69 -13.32 17.09
CA ALA A 190 9.91 -12.17 16.22
C ALA A 190 9.67 -12.50 14.73
N ALA A 191 10.01 -13.72 14.31
CA ALA A 191 9.76 -14.21 12.95
C ALA A 191 8.34 -14.78 12.73
N ARG A 192 7.44 -14.72 13.74
CA ARG A 192 6.08 -15.28 13.70
C ARG A 192 6.05 -16.81 13.42
N LYS A 193 7.08 -17.53 13.84
CA LYS A 193 7.14 -19.00 13.77
C LYS A 193 6.57 -19.66 15.04
N VAL A 194 6.49 -18.92 16.14
CA VAL A 194 5.89 -19.35 17.41
C VAL A 194 5.07 -18.23 17.98
N PHE A 195 3.92 -18.57 18.55
CA PHE A 195 3.00 -17.64 19.19
C PHE A 195 2.85 -18.03 20.66
N PRO A 196 3.50 -17.28 21.59
CA PRO A 196 3.39 -17.55 23.01
C PRO A 196 1.97 -17.35 23.52
N LEU A 197 1.41 -18.33 24.21
CA LEU A 197 0.10 -18.27 24.85
C LEU A 197 0.26 -18.21 26.35
N PHE A 198 -0.18 -17.10 26.95
CA PHE A 198 -0.36 -16.96 28.40
C PHE A 198 -1.83 -17.08 28.75
N SER A 199 -2.16 -17.56 29.91
CA SER A 199 -3.54 -17.72 30.38
C SER A 199 -3.70 -17.19 31.80
N GLY A 200 -4.88 -16.62 32.08
CA GLY A 200 -5.17 -16.07 33.39
C GLY A 200 -6.49 -15.31 33.49
N SER A 201 -6.64 -14.59 34.59
CA SER A 201 -7.74 -13.66 34.83
C SER A 201 -7.18 -12.27 35.11
N ALA A 202 -7.34 -11.37 34.15
CA ALA A 202 -6.89 -9.98 34.30
C ALA A 202 -7.60 -9.28 35.47
N LEU A 203 -8.88 -9.65 35.73
CA LEU A 203 -9.66 -9.09 36.85
C LEU A 203 -9.09 -9.49 38.22
N ARG A 204 -8.51 -10.70 38.31
CA ARG A 204 -7.91 -11.23 39.51
C ARG A 204 -6.40 -11.07 39.62
N ASN A 205 -5.79 -10.46 38.59
CA ASN A 205 -4.33 -10.34 38.42
C ASN A 205 -3.62 -11.69 38.33
N GLU A 206 -4.30 -12.76 37.90
CA GLU A 206 -3.75 -14.10 37.74
C GLU A 206 -3.16 -14.26 36.33
N GLY A 207 -1.93 -14.81 36.21
CA GLY A 207 -1.27 -15.08 34.94
C GLY A 207 -0.72 -13.84 34.21
N VAL A 208 -0.85 -12.64 34.78
CA VAL A 208 -0.40 -11.38 34.17
C VAL A 208 1.10 -11.12 34.41
N GLU A 209 1.64 -11.48 35.60
CA GLU A 209 3.07 -11.32 35.88
C GLU A 209 3.97 -12.10 34.91
N PRO A 210 3.73 -13.39 34.60
CA PRO A 210 4.52 -14.11 33.59
C PRO A 210 4.47 -13.48 32.20
N LEU A 211 3.34 -12.89 31.80
CA LEU A 211 3.22 -12.12 30.57
C LEU A 211 4.15 -10.88 30.62
N LEU A 212 4.11 -10.10 31.70
CA LEU A 212 4.96 -8.92 31.89
C LEU A 212 6.46 -9.31 31.90
N ASP A 213 6.82 -10.43 32.55
CA ASP A 213 8.20 -10.95 32.55
C ASP A 213 8.69 -11.31 31.15
N PHE A 214 7.83 -11.90 30.34
CA PHE A 214 8.14 -12.20 28.95
C PHE A 214 8.30 -10.91 28.14
N LEU A 215 7.34 -9.99 28.22
CA LEU A 215 7.35 -8.73 27.47
C LEU A 215 8.56 -7.84 27.83
N ALA A 216 8.99 -7.82 29.09
CA ALA A 216 10.17 -7.08 29.53
C ALA A 216 11.50 -7.62 28.94
N ARG A 217 11.54 -8.91 28.56
CA ARG A 217 12.68 -9.58 27.94
C ARG A 217 12.59 -9.65 26.43
N PHE A 218 11.40 -9.42 25.86
CA PHE A 218 11.12 -9.54 24.43
C PHE A 218 11.24 -8.18 23.75
N ASP A 219 12.27 -8.01 22.94
CA ASP A 219 12.46 -6.79 22.14
C ASP A 219 12.72 -7.16 20.68
N PRO A 220 11.67 -7.20 19.84
CA PRO A 220 11.78 -7.61 18.44
C PRO A 220 12.33 -6.51 17.53
N ARG A 221 12.69 -5.34 18.07
CA ARG A 221 13.08 -4.19 17.25
C ARG A 221 14.40 -4.45 16.52
N PRO A 222 14.47 -4.16 15.22
CA PRO A 222 15.74 -4.09 14.52
C PRO A 222 16.56 -2.89 14.99
N ALA A 223 17.85 -2.87 14.69
CA ALA A 223 18.69 -1.71 14.94
C ALA A 223 18.10 -0.48 14.23
N SER A 224 17.88 0.59 15.01
CA SER A 224 17.26 1.81 14.49
C SER A 224 18.22 2.56 13.57
N PRO A 225 17.73 3.09 12.42
CA PRO A 225 18.52 3.98 11.57
C PRO A 225 19.04 5.21 12.33
N ALA A 226 20.22 5.70 11.98
CA ALA A 226 20.78 6.91 12.57
C ALA A 226 20.09 8.19 12.10
N ILE A 227 19.45 8.14 10.92
CA ILE A 227 18.76 9.29 10.32
C ILE A 227 17.35 9.39 10.93
N PHE A 228 16.94 10.63 11.25
CA PHE A 228 15.61 10.87 11.81
C PHE A 228 14.50 10.39 10.85
N GLY A 229 13.60 9.62 11.41
CA GLY A 229 12.35 9.19 10.79
C GLY A 229 11.26 9.08 11.85
N ALA A 230 10.02 9.39 11.49
CA ALA A 230 8.88 9.21 12.38
C ALA A 230 7.60 8.92 11.60
N ARG A 231 6.66 8.19 12.21
CA ARG A 231 5.33 7.89 11.68
C ARG A 231 4.26 8.49 12.56
N VAL A 232 3.41 9.35 12.00
CA VAL A 232 2.23 9.88 12.67
C VAL A 232 1.13 8.83 12.62
N TYR A 233 0.58 8.42 13.78
CA TYR A 233 -0.50 7.44 13.81
C TYR A 233 -1.85 8.02 14.26
N LYS A 234 -1.83 9.16 14.96
CA LYS A 234 -3.02 9.81 15.49
C LYS A 234 -2.84 11.32 15.53
N VAL A 235 -3.91 12.04 15.26
CA VAL A 235 -4.04 13.48 15.53
C VAL A 235 -5.24 13.68 16.48
N ALA A 236 -5.10 14.55 17.44
CA ALA A 236 -6.17 14.91 18.37
C ALA A 236 -6.04 16.40 18.75
N ARG A 237 -7.00 16.91 19.52
CA ARG A 237 -6.94 18.26 20.10
C ARG A 237 -7.05 18.19 21.62
N ASP A 238 -6.28 19.02 22.29
CA ASP A 238 -6.39 19.16 23.73
C ASP A 238 -7.65 20.00 24.11
N PRO A 239 -8.03 20.05 25.39
CA PRO A 239 -9.19 20.84 25.84
C PRO A 239 -9.08 22.35 25.52
N GLN A 240 -7.88 22.86 25.23
CA GLN A 240 -7.63 24.25 24.83
C GLN A 240 -7.70 24.42 23.30
N GLY A 241 -7.95 23.34 22.54
CA GLY A 241 -8.02 23.33 21.07
C GLY A 241 -6.67 23.20 20.37
N ALA A 242 -5.56 23.05 21.12
CA ALA A 242 -4.24 22.87 20.51
C ALA A 242 -4.14 21.50 19.84
N ARG A 243 -3.60 21.49 18.61
CA ARG A 243 -3.43 20.28 17.82
C ARG A 243 -2.27 19.43 18.34
N LEU A 244 -2.53 18.17 18.54
CA LEU A 244 -1.64 17.14 19.05
C LEU A 244 -1.39 16.11 17.98
N ALA A 245 -0.15 15.96 17.52
CA ALA A 245 0.26 14.92 16.58
C ALA A 245 1.01 13.81 17.33
N PHE A 246 0.40 12.64 17.46
CA PHE A 246 1.01 11.46 18.07
C PHE A 246 1.80 10.71 17.04
N LEU A 247 3.07 10.48 17.33
CA LEU A 247 3.98 9.83 16.40
C LEU A 247 4.94 8.87 17.09
N ARG A 248 5.42 7.90 16.32
CA ARG A 248 6.52 7.05 16.70
C ARG A 248 7.79 7.49 15.99
N VAL A 249 8.87 7.69 16.73
CA VAL A 249 10.21 7.92 16.17
C VAL A 249 10.78 6.57 15.71
N THR A 250 11.03 6.40 14.42
CA THR A 250 11.51 5.15 13.80
C THR A 250 13.02 5.16 13.61
N GLY A 251 13.64 6.36 13.52
CA GLY A 251 15.06 6.53 13.36
C GLY A 251 15.58 7.80 14.03
N GLY A 252 16.85 7.82 14.42
CA GLY A 252 17.51 8.98 15.00
C GLY A 252 16.92 9.45 16.32
N THR A 253 16.93 10.75 16.52
CA THR A 253 16.41 11.42 17.74
C THR A 253 15.65 12.66 17.34
N LEU A 254 14.51 12.89 17.96
CA LEU A 254 13.70 14.08 17.82
C LEU A 254 13.94 15.01 19.01
N LYS A 255 14.29 16.27 18.75
CA LYS A 255 14.44 17.29 19.77
C LYS A 255 13.36 18.36 19.67
N ALA A 256 13.02 18.98 20.79
CA ALA A 256 12.14 20.14 20.79
C ALA A 256 12.72 21.23 19.88
N ARG A 257 11.87 21.85 19.07
CA ARG A 257 12.17 22.84 18.04
C ARG A 257 12.86 22.33 16.77
N ASP A 258 13.05 21.01 16.62
CA ASP A 258 13.49 20.44 15.35
C ASP A 258 12.47 20.71 14.24
N LEU A 259 12.97 20.87 13.02
CA LEU A 259 12.16 21.04 11.82
C LEU A 259 11.77 19.67 11.27
N LEU A 260 10.48 19.37 11.31
CA LEU A 260 9.89 18.15 10.77
C LEU A 260 9.36 18.42 9.37
N SER A 261 9.53 17.48 8.46
CA SER A 261 9.08 17.64 7.07
C SER A 261 8.45 16.36 6.53
N LEU A 262 7.40 16.56 5.74
CA LEU A 262 6.81 15.53 4.88
C LEU A 262 7.37 15.70 3.47
N LYS A 263 7.79 14.59 2.87
CA LYS A 263 8.30 14.56 1.49
C LYS A 263 7.37 13.77 0.59
N SER A 264 7.25 14.20 -0.66
CA SER A 264 6.60 13.42 -1.70
C SER A 264 7.44 12.17 -2.07
N PRO A 265 6.88 11.18 -2.77
CA PRO A 265 7.64 10.03 -3.29
C PRO A 265 8.83 10.47 -4.17
N GLU A 266 8.71 11.60 -4.86
CA GLU A 266 9.74 12.20 -5.70
C GLU A 266 10.82 12.95 -4.89
N GLY A 267 10.67 13.03 -3.57
CA GLY A 267 11.60 13.66 -2.64
C GLY A 267 11.42 15.17 -2.45
N GLU A 268 10.36 15.77 -3.01
CA GLU A 268 10.02 17.17 -2.78
C GLU A 268 9.43 17.38 -1.38
N THR A 269 9.78 18.49 -0.74
CA THR A 269 9.22 18.82 0.58
C THR A 269 7.83 19.44 0.41
N LEU A 270 6.79 18.71 0.80
CA LEU A 270 5.41 19.18 0.77
C LEU A 270 5.15 20.24 1.84
N TRP A 271 5.67 20.02 3.05
CA TRP A 271 5.64 20.97 4.15
C TRP A 271 6.78 20.72 5.14
N ALA A 272 7.13 21.77 5.90
CA ALA A 272 8.09 21.69 6.99
C ALA A 272 7.64 22.60 8.13
N GLU A 273 7.53 22.06 9.35
CA GLU A 273 7.06 22.76 10.55
C GLU A 273 7.94 22.40 11.75
N LYS A 274 7.96 23.27 12.77
CA LYS A 274 8.76 23.05 13.96
C LYS A 274 7.96 22.32 15.05
N ALA A 275 8.59 21.31 15.66
CA ALA A 275 8.07 20.68 16.86
C ALA A 275 8.15 21.65 18.05
N ALA A 276 7.08 22.34 18.36
CA ALA A 276 7.09 23.38 19.43
C ALA A 276 7.37 22.74 20.81
N GLU A 277 6.69 21.65 21.13
CA GLU A 277 6.81 20.92 22.37
C GLU A 277 6.67 19.41 22.10
N ILE A 278 7.39 18.59 22.88
CA ILE A 278 7.28 17.15 22.85
C ILE A 278 6.72 16.67 24.20
N ARG A 279 5.63 15.89 24.14
CA ARG A 279 4.93 15.34 25.31
C ARG A 279 4.95 13.82 25.28
N LEU A 280 5.19 13.20 26.42
CA LEU A 280 5.04 11.76 26.64
C LEU A 280 3.77 11.54 27.46
N TYR A 281 2.79 10.89 26.84
CA TYR A 281 1.49 10.61 27.47
C TYR A 281 1.49 9.27 28.21
N SER A 282 0.67 9.17 29.25
CA SER A 282 0.22 7.94 29.90
C SER A 282 -1.21 8.19 30.43
N GLY A 283 -2.21 7.62 29.76
CA GLY A 283 -3.60 8.00 29.94
C GLY A 283 -3.83 9.50 29.68
N ALA A 284 -4.52 10.19 30.58
CA ALA A 284 -4.78 11.64 30.48
C ALA A 284 -3.58 12.53 30.91
N ARG A 285 -2.52 11.94 31.47
CA ARG A 285 -1.37 12.70 31.98
C ARG A 285 -0.24 12.71 30.98
N TYR A 286 0.52 13.80 30.96
CA TYR A 286 1.71 13.89 30.13
C TYR A 286 2.89 14.53 30.86
N THR A 287 4.08 14.28 30.35
CA THR A 287 5.33 14.92 30.77
C THR A 287 6.02 15.52 29.54
N SER A 288 6.37 16.82 29.64
CA SER A 288 7.15 17.49 28.58
C SER A 288 8.62 17.05 28.63
N VAL A 289 9.18 16.73 27.47
CA VAL A 289 10.56 16.28 27.33
C VAL A 289 11.28 17.09 26.26
N GLN A 290 12.63 17.16 26.37
CA GLN A 290 13.45 17.91 25.40
C GLN A 290 13.84 17.05 24.20
N GLU A 291 13.90 15.74 24.35
CA GLU A 291 14.28 14.82 23.27
C GLU A 291 13.63 13.44 23.43
N VAL A 292 13.39 12.79 22.30
CA VAL A 292 12.87 11.43 22.20
C VAL A 292 13.68 10.66 21.16
N SER A 293 14.10 9.45 21.50
CA SER A 293 14.90 8.59 20.62
C SER A 293 14.04 7.61 19.82
N ALA A 294 14.62 7.04 18.77
CA ALA A 294 14.04 5.97 18.01
C ALA A 294 13.46 4.83 18.87
N GLY A 295 12.32 4.29 18.43
CA GLY A 295 11.56 3.25 19.12
C GLY A 295 10.53 3.77 20.13
N GLN A 296 10.46 5.05 20.40
CA GLN A 296 9.50 5.63 21.36
C GLN A 296 8.34 6.31 20.65
N ILE A 297 7.18 6.26 21.31
CA ILE A 297 6.00 7.07 20.96
C ILE A 297 6.06 8.39 21.73
N CYS A 298 5.68 9.47 21.07
CA CYS A 298 5.51 10.79 21.68
C CYS A 298 4.41 11.58 20.98
N CYS A 299 3.97 12.64 21.63
CA CYS A 299 3.08 13.63 21.05
C CYS A 299 3.85 14.92 20.78
N VAL A 300 3.66 15.50 19.60
CA VAL A 300 4.27 16.77 19.19
C VAL A 300 3.19 17.83 19.05
N VAL A 301 3.43 18.98 19.67
CA VAL A 301 2.60 20.17 19.52
C VAL A 301 3.25 21.10 18.50
N GLY A 302 2.43 21.77 17.66
CA GLY A 302 2.90 22.77 16.69
C GLY A 302 2.99 22.29 15.25
N LEU A 303 2.50 21.07 14.98
CA LEU A 303 2.33 20.57 13.62
C LEU A 303 0.90 20.80 13.15
N SER A 304 0.71 21.78 12.26
CA SER A 304 -0.62 22.15 11.76
C SER A 304 -1.06 21.31 10.55
N LYS A 305 -0.11 20.74 9.80
CA LYS A 305 -0.36 20.03 8.53
C LYS A 305 -0.21 18.52 8.62
N ALA A 306 0.37 18.00 9.71
CA ALA A 306 0.56 16.57 9.88
C ALA A 306 -0.78 15.85 9.99
N LEU A 307 -0.98 14.78 9.23
CA LEU A 307 -2.18 13.95 9.25
C LEU A 307 -1.83 12.53 9.70
N PRO A 308 -2.81 11.77 10.23
CA PRO A 308 -2.61 10.38 10.58
C PRO A 308 -2.15 9.56 9.37
N GLY A 309 -1.09 8.78 9.53
CA GLY A 309 -0.45 8.00 8.47
C GLY A 309 0.79 8.65 7.84
N ASP A 310 1.06 9.95 8.07
CA ASP A 310 2.19 10.63 7.48
C ASP A 310 3.54 10.07 7.97
N GLY A 311 4.46 9.86 7.01
CA GLY A 311 5.86 9.53 7.28
C GLY A 311 6.72 10.78 7.22
N LEU A 312 7.44 11.09 8.31
CA LEU A 312 8.26 12.28 8.44
C LEU A 312 9.75 11.94 8.34
N GLY A 313 10.52 12.85 7.78
CA GLY A 313 11.97 12.71 7.67
C GLY A 313 12.38 11.66 6.64
N SER A 314 12.97 10.53 7.10
CA SER A 314 13.38 9.41 6.26
C SER A 314 12.26 8.38 6.02
N GLU A 315 11.14 8.47 6.75
CA GLU A 315 10.02 7.58 6.54
C GLU A 315 9.34 7.87 5.19
N PRO A 316 8.92 6.83 4.45
CA PRO A 316 8.13 7.02 3.23
C PRO A 316 6.80 7.68 3.56
N GLY A 317 6.20 8.35 2.58
CA GLY A 317 4.91 9.02 2.69
C GLY A 317 3.80 8.14 3.29
N ARG A 318 2.56 8.54 3.13
CA ARG A 318 1.42 7.83 3.75
C ARG A 318 1.22 6.46 3.11
N PRO A 319 1.30 5.34 3.87
CA PRO A 319 0.96 4.03 3.35
C PRO A 319 -0.53 3.95 3.06
N GLU A 320 -0.88 3.16 2.08
CA GLU A 320 -2.28 2.89 1.76
C GLU A 320 -2.95 2.12 2.90
N GLN A 321 -4.13 2.57 3.32
CA GLN A 321 -4.95 1.87 4.30
C GLN A 321 -5.69 0.72 3.62
N MET A 322 -5.71 -0.44 4.28
CA MET A 322 -6.42 -1.63 3.79
C MET A 322 -7.92 -1.56 4.10
N LEU A 323 -8.25 -0.98 5.26
CA LEU A 323 -9.63 -0.79 5.66
C LEU A 323 -10.17 0.52 5.10
N ARG A 324 -11.27 0.44 4.37
CA ARG A 324 -11.90 1.59 3.71
C ARG A 324 -13.37 1.65 4.05
N PRO A 325 -13.94 2.86 4.21
CA PRO A 325 -15.39 3.01 4.38
C PRO A 325 -16.13 2.52 3.13
N CYS A 326 -17.25 1.86 3.36
CA CYS A 326 -18.11 1.32 2.31
C CYS A 326 -19.44 2.06 2.20
N TYR A 327 -19.74 2.92 3.16
CA TYR A 327 -20.99 3.64 3.26
C TYR A 327 -20.76 5.15 3.33
N ALA A 328 -21.68 5.91 2.73
CA ALA A 328 -21.79 7.34 2.88
C ALA A 328 -23.16 7.70 3.46
N CYS A 329 -23.18 8.57 4.45
CA CYS A 329 -24.39 9.05 5.08
C CYS A 329 -24.56 10.54 4.84
N ARG A 330 -25.77 10.96 4.53
CA ARG A 330 -26.11 12.37 4.43
C ARG A 330 -26.31 12.95 5.82
N LEU A 331 -25.56 14.01 6.10
CA LEU A 331 -25.74 14.79 7.35
C LEU A 331 -27.01 15.65 7.24
N VAL A 332 -27.86 15.55 8.22
CA VAL A 332 -29.06 16.39 8.36
C VAL A 332 -28.79 17.42 9.45
N THR A 333 -28.64 18.67 9.04
CA THR A 333 -28.39 19.79 9.96
C THR A 333 -29.69 20.36 10.53
N PRO A 334 -29.65 20.99 11.71
CA PRO A 334 -30.79 21.72 12.26
C PRO A 334 -31.26 22.83 11.31
N PRO A 335 -32.55 23.17 11.28
CA PRO A 335 -33.06 24.28 10.49
C PRO A 335 -32.36 25.60 10.85
N GLY A 336 -31.80 26.28 9.82
CA GLY A 336 -31.07 27.54 10.02
C GLY A 336 -29.60 27.42 10.43
N ALA A 337 -29.04 26.22 10.46
CA ALA A 337 -27.61 26.04 10.72
C ALA A 337 -26.77 26.63 9.57
N ASP A 338 -25.68 27.30 9.93
CA ASP A 338 -24.68 27.77 8.97
C ASP A 338 -23.90 26.59 8.42
N LEU A 339 -24.12 26.24 7.15
CA LEU A 339 -23.45 25.12 6.50
C LEU A 339 -21.93 25.29 6.46
N HIS A 340 -21.42 26.54 6.36
CA HIS A 340 -19.99 26.78 6.37
C HIS A 340 -19.38 26.47 7.73
N TYR A 341 -20.06 26.84 8.80
CA TYR A 341 -19.65 26.45 10.15
C TYR A 341 -19.65 24.94 10.34
N VAL A 342 -20.71 24.25 9.88
CA VAL A 342 -20.79 22.77 9.96
C VAL A 342 -19.65 22.12 9.19
N LEU A 343 -19.32 22.60 7.98
CA LEU A 343 -18.19 22.09 7.19
C LEU A 343 -16.86 22.26 7.92
N ASN A 344 -16.56 23.44 8.47
CA ASN A 344 -15.34 23.69 9.25
C ASN A 344 -15.22 22.75 10.47
N CYS A 345 -16.34 22.47 11.14
CA CYS A 345 -16.36 21.50 12.26
C CYS A 345 -16.05 20.08 11.77
N LEU A 346 -16.63 19.66 10.66
CA LEU A 346 -16.40 18.34 10.06
C LEU A 346 -14.96 18.22 9.52
N GLU A 347 -14.42 19.24 8.87
CA GLU A 347 -13.01 19.28 8.43
C GLU A 347 -12.06 19.12 9.63
N THR A 348 -12.40 19.74 10.76
CA THR A 348 -11.61 19.54 12.00
C THR A 348 -11.63 18.09 12.49
N LEU A 349 -12.77 17.40 12.36
CA LEU A 349 -12.87 15.97 12.71
C LEU A 349 -12.20 15.08 11.65
N GLU A 350 -12.25 15.46 10.37
CA GLU A 350 -11.55 14.75 9.29
C GLU A 350 -10.03 14.80 9.43
N GLU A 351 -9.47 15.90 9.97
CA GLU A 351 -8.06 15.95 10.32
C GLU A 351 -7.66 14.90 11.39
N GLU A 352 -8.57 14.61 12.33
CA GLU A 352 -8.37 13.60 13.38
C GLU A 352 -8.64 12.18 12.85
N GLU A 353 -9.67 12.02 12.01
CA GLU A 353 -10.07 10.75 11.40
C GLU A 353 -10.28 10.90 9.88
N PRO A 354 -9.24 10.72 9.06
CA PRO A 354 -9.32 10.93 7.61
C PRO A 354 -10.29 10.02 6.86
N LEU A 355 -10.79 8.96 7.48
CA LEU A 355 -11.77 8.06 6.86
C LEU A 355 -13.19 8.63 6.85
N ILE A 356 -13.46 9.73 7.56
CA ILE A 356 -14.74 10.44 7.49
C ILE A 356 -15.02 10.95 6.08
N GLN A 357 -14.00 11.40 5.35
CA GLN A 357 -14.07 11.92 3.98
C GLN A 357 -15.31 12.77 3.76
N VAL A 358 -15.24 14.03 4.16
CA VAL A 358 -16.35 14.97 4.09
C VAL A 358 -16.55 15.42 2.65
N GLU A 359 -17.74 15.16 2.09
CA GLU A 359 -18.12 15.60 0.75
C GLU A 359 -19.24 16.65 0.83
N TYR A 360 -19.05 17.78 0.17
CA TYR A 360 -20.07 18.80 0.04
C TYR A 360 -20.57 18.90 -1.41
N GLU A 361 -21.84 18.59 -1.62
CA GLU A 361 -22.51 18.72 -2.92
C GLU A 361 -23.19 20.08 -3.04
N GLU A 362 -22.55 21.03 -3.71
CA GLU A 362 -23.04 22.40 -3.87
C GLU A 362 -24.44 22.49 -4.51
N THR A 363 -24.72 21.64 -5.50
CA THR A 363 -25.99 21.65 -6.26
C THR A 363 -27.19 21.34 -5.38
N ARG A 364 -27.03 20.41 -4.45
CA ARG A 364 -28.07 19.98 -3.52
C ARG A 364 -27.92 20.61 -2.13
N ARG A 365 -26.80 21.29 -1.87
CA ARG A 365 -26.42 21.78 -0.55
C ARG A 365 -26.44 20.68 0.51
N GLU A 366 -25.96 19.50 0.16
CA GLU A 366 -25.90 18.33 1.00
C GLU A 366 -24.47 18.07 1.45
N ILE A 367 -24.30 17.74 2.73
CA ILE A 367 -23.03 17.26 3.27
C ILE A 367 -23.17 15.75 3.45
N ARG A 368 -22.17 15.01 2.99
CA ARG A 368 -22.05 13.57 3.15
C ARG A 368 -20.78 13.26 3.91
N VAL A 369 -20.82 12.22 4.75
CA VAL A 369 -19.69 11.69 5.48
C VAL A 369 -19.59 10.19 5.25
N HIS A 370 -18.37 9.68 5.13
CA HIS A 370 -18.16 8.26 4.99
C HIS A 370 -18.13 7.57 6.35
N SER A 371 -18.58 6.33 6.42
CA SER A 371 -18.65 5.55 7.64
C SER A 371 -18.28 4.09 7.43
N MET A 372 -17.69 3.49 8.46
CA MET A 372 -17.46 2.03 8.55
C MET A 372 -18.68 1.31 9.14
N GLY A 373 -19.53 2.00 9.89
CA GLY A 373 -20.72 1.43 10.54
C GLY A 373 -21.52 2.44 11.37
N ASP A 374 -22.63 1.97 11.95
CA ASP A 374 -23.60 2.81 12.66
C ASP A 374 -23.07 3.36 13.99
N VAL A 375 -22.29 2.58 14.73
CA VAL A 375 -21.70 3.02 16.02
C VAL A 375 -20.77 4.20 15.81
N TYR A 376 -20.04 4.21 14.69
CA TYR A 376 -19.19 5.34 14.34
C TYR A 376 -19.99 6.63 14.12
N LEU A 377 -21.15 6.55 13.44
CA LEU A 377 -22.02 7.71 13.21
C LEU A 377 -22.60 8.27 14.51
N GLU A 378 -22.93 7.41 15.46
CA GLU A 378 -23.40 7.85 16.79
C GLU A 378 -22.28 8.58 17.57
N VAL A 379 -21.04 8.09 17.48
CA VAL A 379 -19.87 8.76 18.06
C VAL A 379 -19.64 10.11 17.41
N LEU A 380 -19.69 10.18 16.09
CA LEU A 380 -19.54 11.42 15.33
C LEU A 380 -20.62 12.45 15.70
N ARG A 381 -21.86 12.01 15.86
CA ARG A 381 -22.96 12.85 16.33
C ARG A 381 -22.70 13.45 17.71
N SER A 382 -22.25 12.62 18.66
CA SER A 382 -21.95 13.10 20.01
C SER A 382 -20.76 14.06 20.02
N GLN A 383 -19.70 13.78 19.23
CA GLN A 383 -18.57 14.71 19.10
C GLN A 383 -19.00 16.07 18.53
N LEU A 384 -19.91 16.09 17.56
CA LEU A 384 -20.44 17.33 17.00
C LEU A 384 -21.28 18.09 18.03
N ALA A 385 -22.08 17.40 18.83
CA ALA A 385 -22.85 18.00 19.89
C ALA A 385 -21.98 18.53 21.05
N ASP A 386 -21.06 17.70 21.56
CA ASP A 386 -20.27 18.01 22.77
C ASP A 386 -19.19 19.05 22.51
N ARG A 387 -18.53 19.01 21.35
CA ARG A 387 -17.40 19.90 21.04
C ARG A 387 -17.83 21.19 20.34
N PHE A 388 -18.88 21.14 19.52
CA PHE A 388 -19.26 22.25 18.64
C PHE A 388 -20.70 22.74 18.87
N GLY A 389 -21.47 22.07 19.76
CA GLY A 389 -22.86 22.43 20.06
C GLY A 389 -23.83 22.17 18.88
N LEU A 390 -23.45 21.26 17.94
CA LEU A 390 -24.23 20.95 16.75
C LEU A 390 -25.04 19.66 16.99
N ASP A 391 -26.35 19.78 17.10
CA ASP A 391 -27.26 18.63 17.15
C ASP A 391 -27.65 18.23 15.74
N VAL A 392 -26.96 17.24 15.20
CA VAL A 392 -27.15 16.71 13.84
C VAL A 392 -27.76 15.32 13.89
N SER A 393 -28.32 14.90 12.77
CA SER A 393 -28.72 13.51 12.53
C SER A 393 -28.19 13.00 11.20
N PHE A 394 -28.17 11.70 11.02
CA PHE A 394 -27.76 11.07 9.78
C PHE A 394 -28.96 10.42 9.09
N ALA A 395 -29.09 10.63 7.78
CA ALA A 395 -30.05 9.91 6.97
C ALA A 395 -29.57 8.45 6.74
N GLU A 396 -30.38 7.64 6.11
CA GLU A 396 -30.02 6.27 5.76
C GLU A 396 -28.69 6.22 5.00
N SER A 397 -27.86 5.24 5.37
CA SER A 397 -26.57 4.98 4.76
C SER A 397 -26.74 4.55 3.30
N THR A 398 -25.97 5.14 2.41
CA THR A 398 -25.91 4.75 1.01
C THR A 398 -24.57 4.10 0.71
N VAL A 399 -24.59 3.07 -0.14
CA VAL A 399 -23.35 2.39 -0.55
C VAL A 399 -22.51 3.33 -1.41
N LEU A 400 -21.22 3.32 -1.19
CA LEU A 400 -20.23 3.96 -2.05
C LEU A 400 -20.02 3.12 -3.30
N TYR A 401 -20.08 3.74 -4.47
CA TYR A 401 -19.80 3.08 -5.74
C TYR A 401 -18.53 3.66 -6.37
N ARG A 402 -17.96 2.92 -7.32
CA ARG A 402 -16.88 3.36 -8.19
C ARG A 402 -17.22 3.02 -9.63
N GLU A 403 -16.53 3.66 -10.56
CA GLU A 403 -16.72 3.38 -11.98
C GLU A 403 -15.40 3.01 -12.65
N THR A 404 -15.46 2.11 -13.64
CA THR A 404 -14.35 1.74 -14.51
C THR A 404 -14.87 1.46 -15.91
N ILE A 405 -14.00 1.08 -16.84
CA ILE A 405 -14.37 0.77 -18.22
C ILE A 405 -14.07 -0.67 -18.59
N GLU A 406 -14.75 -1.20 -19.60
CA GLU A 406 -14.63 -2.59 -20.05
C GLU A 406 -13.49 -2.77 -21.06
N ALA A 407 -13.28 -1.78 -21.93
CA ALA A 407 -12.31 -1.83 -23.02
C ALA A 407 -11.59 -0.48 -23.20
N PRO A 408 -10.39 -0.49 -23.80
CA PRO A 408 -9.68 0.74 -24.10
C PRO A 408 -10.47 1.68 -25.01
N VAL A 409 -10.39 2.98 -24.72
CA VAL A 409 -11.07 4.03 -25.49
C VAL A 409 -10.15 5.25 -25.61
N GLU A 410 -10.23 5.94 -26.75
CA GLU A 410 -9.59 7.23 -26.93
C GLU A 410 -10.59 8.36 -26.68
N GLY A 411 -10.23 9.25 -25.75
CA GLY A 411 -10.95 10.48 -25.47
C GLY A 411 -10.15 11.69 -25.93
N ALA A 412 -10.80 12.64 -26.55
CA ALA A 412 -10.20 13.89 -27.01
C ALA A 412 -10.89 15.10 -26.40
N GLY A 413 -10.13 16.11 -26.05
CA GLY A 413 -10.62 17.35 -25.49
C GLY A 413 -9.97 18.54 -26.17
N HIS A 414 -10.80 19.43 -26.68
CA HIS A 414 -10.37 20.66 -27.31
C HIS A 414 -10.88 21.87 -26.53
N TYR A 415 -9.99 22.86 -26.36
CA TYR A 415 -10.31 24.09 -25.65
C TYR A 415 -9.70 25.28 -26.37
N GLU A 416 -10.52 25.99 -27.14
CA GLU A 416 -10.13 27.13 -27.98
C GLU A 416 -11.12 28.30 -27.87
N PRO A 417 -11.31 28.90 -26.68
CA PRO A 417 -11.96 30.21 -26.60
C PRO A 417 -11.03 31.30 -27.17
N LEU A 418 -11.55 32.52 -27.37
CA LEU A 418 -10.78 33.60 -27.97
C LEU A 418 -9.40 33.77 -27.30
N ARG A 419 -8.31 33.65 -28.11
CA ARG A 419 -6.89 33.73 -27.70
C ARG A 419 -6.40 32.61 -26.76
N HIS A 420 -7.07 31.50 -26.71
CA HIS A 420 -6.65 30.28 -26.01
C HIS A 420 -6.63 29.11 -26.97
N TYR A 421 -5.77 28.11 -26.71
CA TYR A 421 -5.73 26.90 -27.52
C TYR A 421 -5.07 25.76 -26.77
N ALA A 422 -5.76 24.64 -26.64
CA ALA A 422 -5.17 23.37 -26.22
C ALA A 422 -6.00 22.20 -26.76
N GLU A 423 -5.33 21.16 -27.24
CA GLU A 423 -5.94 19.90 -27.61
C GLU A 423 -5.18 18.74 -26.96
N VAL A 424 -5.92 17.80 -26.41
CA VAL A 424 -5.37 16.66 -25.67
C VAL A 424 -6.11 15.40 -26.06
N HIS A 425 -5.38 14.34 -26.43
CA HIS A 425 -5.93 13.02 -26.64
C HIS A 425 -5.37 12.05 -25.61
N LEU A 426 -6.26 11.30 -24.97
CA LEU A 426 -5.95 10.34 -23.91
C LEU A 426 -6.39 8.94 -24.33
N LEU A 427 -5.52 7.98 -24.25
CA LEU A 427 -5.88 6.56 -24.28
C LEU A 427 -6.20 6.11 -22.86
N ILE A 428 -7.45 5.72 -22.64
CA ILE A 428 -7.95 5.24 -21.35
C ILE A 428 -8.11 3.74 -21.45
N SER A 429 -7.37 2.98 -20.68
CA SER A 429 -7.37 1.51 -20.71
C SER A 429 -7.73 0.95 -19.33
N PRO A 430 -8.52 -0.12 -19.23
CA PRO A 430 -8.82 -0.76 -17.95
C PRO A 430 -7.57 -1.44 -17.37
N LEU A 431 -7.45 -1.40 -16.04
CA LEU A 431 -6.43 -2.11 -15.25
C LEU A 431 -7.08 -3.22 -14.40
N PRO A 432 -6.27 -4.16 -13.87
CA PRO A 432 -6.75 -5.09 -12.84
C PRO A 432 -7.34 -4.38 -11.64
N ARG A 433 -8.25 -5.03 -10.92
CA ARG A 433 -8.90 -4.47 -9.72
C ARG A 433 -7.88 -4.09 -8.65
N GLY A 434 -8.11 -2.96 -7.99
CA GLY A 434 -7.23 -2.43 -6.97
C GLY A 434 -6.00 -1.67 -7.49
N SER A 435 -5.84 -1.53 -8.81
CA SER A 435 -4.71 -0.79 -9.41
C SER A 435 -4.83 0.73 -9.28
N GLY A 436 -6.02 1.26 -9.00
CA GLY A 436 -6.27 2.70 -8.94
C GLY A 436 -6.09 3.41 -10.28
N LEU A 437 -5.58 4.64 -10.24
CA LEU A 437 -5.33 5.44 -11.45
C LEU A 437 -3.83 5.52 -11.73
N VAL A 438 -3.44 5.06 -12.92
CA VAL A 438 -2.07 5.18 -13.44
C VAL A 438 -2.10 6.18 -14.58
N CYS A 439 -1.26 7.23 -14.52
CA CYS A 439 -1.21 8.29 -15.52
C CYS A 439 0.21 8.47 -16.02
N ASP A 440 0.39 8.41 -17.34
CA ASP A 440 1.68 8.61 -18.00
C ASP A 440 1.54 9.30 -19.37
N SER A 441 2.66 9.43 -20.09
CA SER A 441 2.71 9.99 -21.44
C SER A 441 3.55 9.09 -22.33
N SER A 442 3.05 8.79 -23.51
CA SER A 442 3.80 8.09 -24.58
C SER A 442 4.22 9.04 -25.72
N LEU A 443 3.97 10.33 -25.55
CA LEU A 443 4.31 11.34 -26.56
C LEU A 443 5.82 11.61 -26.67
N SER A 444 6.25 11.87 -27.91
CA SER A 444 7.56 12.43 -28.17
C SER A 444 7.63 13.89 -27.69
N THR A 445 8.80 14.31 -27.25
CA THR A 445 9.09 15.72 -26.94
C THR A 445 9.04 16.63 -28.18
N ASP A 446 9.12 16.05 -29.38
CA ASP A 446 9.00 16.76 -30.65
C ASP A 446 7.53 17.12 -30.97
N ASP A 447 6.57 16.32 -30.50
CA ASP A 447 5.15 16.54 -30.72
C ASP A 447 4.58 17.52 -29.68
N LEU A 448 4.97 17.37 -28.40
CA LEU A 448 4.59 18.26 -27.34
C LEU A 448 5.71 18.35 -26.31
N SER A 449 6.11 19.55 -25.94
CA SER A 449 7.21 19.74 -24.99
C SER A 449 6.97 19.03 -23.66
N LEU A 450 8.04 18.53 -23.03
CA LEU A 450 7.98 17.76 -21.78
C LEU A 450 7.25 18.50 -20.63
N ASN A 451 7.35 19.82 -20.60
CA ASN A 451 6.69 20.63 -19.58
C ASN A 451 5.17 20.56 -19.71
N TRP A 452 4.64 20.64 -20.92
CA TRP A 452 3.21 20.47 -21.17
C TRP A 452 2.73 19.04 -20.89
N GLN A 453 3.52 18.02 -21.25
CA GLN A 453 3.19 16.63 -20.94
C GLN A 453 3.09 16.41 -19.43
N ARG A 454 4.08 16.90 -18.66
CA ARG A 454 4.06 16.83 -17.19
C ARG A 454 2.88 17.57 -16.60
N LEU A 455 2.53 18.72 -17.13
CA LEU A 455 1.39 19.51 -16.69
C LEU A 455 0.07 18.76 -16.90
N ILE A 456 -0.13 18.13 -18.07
CA ILE A 456 -1.29 17.31 -18.38
C ILE A 456 -1.40 16.13 -17.39
N VAL A 457 -0.29 15.41 -17.14
CA VAL A 457 -0.26 14.31 -16.17
C VAL A 457 -0.56 14.82 -14.75
N THR A 458 -0.10 16.01 -14.40
CA THR A 458 -0.44 16.65 -13.12
C THR A 458 -1.93 16.93 -13.03
N HIS A 459 -2.56 17.46 -14.09
CA HIS A 459 -4.00 17.70 -14.12
C HIS A 459 -4.84 16.41 -14.00
N LEU A 460 -4.34 15.28 -14.50
CA LEU A 460 -4.97 13.97 -14.30
C LEU A 460 -4.91 13.47 -12.85
N ARG A 461 -3.95 13.97 -12.05
CA ARG A 461 -3.73 13.55 -10.65
C ARG A 461 -4.24 14.54 -9.61
N GLU A 462 -4.54 15.79 -9.99
CA GLU A 462 -4.82 16.88 -9.04
C GLU A 462 -6.21 16.80 -8.42
N LYS A 463 -7.15 16.05 -9.02
CA LYS A 463 -8.50 15.87 -8.49
C LYS A 463 -9.00 14.43 -8.62
N VAL A 464 -10.02 14.09 -7.86
CA VAL A 464 -10.79 12.86 -8.05
C VAL A 464 -11.68 13.02 -9.28
N HIS A 465 -11.45 12.18 -10.30
CA HIS A 465 -12.28 12.16 -11.50
C HIS A 465 -13.50 11.27 -11.27
N ILE A 466 -14.65 11.70 -11.77
CA ILE A 466 -15.92 10.98 -11.63
C ILE A 466 -16.36 10.35 -12.95
N GLY A 467 -17.06 9.23 -12.85
CA GLY A 467 -17.58 8.50 -13.99
C GLY A 467 -18.89 9.08 -14.56
N VAL A 468 -19.45 8.40 -15.54
CA VAL A 468 -20.60 8.87 -16.33
C VAL A 468 -21.91 8.18 -16.00
N LEU A 469 -21.87 7.08 -15.21
CA LEU A 469 -23.06 6.30 -14.86
C LEU A 469 -23.79 6.90 -13.66
N THR A 470 -23.06 7.19 -12.61
CA THR A 470 -23.60 7.64 -11.30
C THR A 470 -22.91 8.87 -10.75
N GLY A 471 -21.86 9.36 -11.44
CA GLY A 471 -20.97 10.38 -10.91
C GLY A 471 -20.04 9.88 -9.81
N SER A 472 -19.88 8.57 -9.66
CA SER A 472 -18.97 7.98 -8.68
C SER A 472 -17.51 8.08 -9.14
N PRO A 473 -16.53 8.07 -8.21
CA PRO A 473 -15.12 8.14 -8.56
C PRO A 473 -14.69 7.02 -9.50
N VAL A 474 -13.87 7.35 -10.52
CA VAL A 474 -13.30 6.34 -11.42
C VAL A 474 -12.09 5.66 -10.79
N THR A 475 -11.87 4.39 -11.10
CA THR A 475 -10.76 3.57 -10.60
C THR A 475 -10.31 2.54 -11.62
N ASP A 476 -9.13 1.95 -11.40
CA ASP A 476 -8.56 0.87 -12.21
C ASP A 476 -8.44 1.24 -13.68
N LEU A 477 -7.89 2.43 -13.92
CA LEU A 477 -7.67 2.99 -15.25
C LEU A 477 -6.20 3.36 -15.46
N HIS A 478 -5.67 3.00 -16.62
CA HIS A 478 -4.42 3.52 -17.15
C HIS A 478 -4.74 4.61 -18.17
N ILE A 479 -4.35 5.83 -17.88
CA ILE A 479 -4.61 7.00 -18.72
C ILE A 479 -3.28 7.44 -19.31
N THR A 480 -3.10 7.22 -20.60
CA THR A 480 -1.87 7.56 -21.32
C THR A 480 -2.13 8.75 -22.24
N LEU A 481 -1.33 9.80 -22.14
CA LEU A 481 -1.32 10.90 -23.07
C LEU A 481 -0.70 10.41 -24.40
N ILE A 482 -1.50 10.40 -25.47
CA ILE A 482 -1.11 9.86 -26.77
C ILE A 482 -0.97 10.91 -27.86
N ALA A 483 -1.66 12.06 -27.75
CA ALA A 483 -1.52 13.20 -28.63
C ALA A 483 -1.83 14.48 -27.88
N GLY A 484 -1.20 15.57 -28.27
CA GLY A 484 -1.45 16.87 -27.67
C GLY A 484 -0.88 18.00 -28.54
N LYS A 485 -1.57 19.14 -28.57
CA LYS A 485 -1.18 20.28 -29.37
C LYS A 485 -1.31 21.59 -28.61
N ALA A 486 -0.27 22.39 -28.68
CA ALA A 486 -0.20 23.73 -28.13
C ALA A 486 -0.05 24.76 -29.25
N HIS A 487 -0.45 25.99 -28.99
CA HIS A 487 -0.19 27.12 -29.87
C HIS A 487 0.76 28.12 -29.19
N LEU A 488 1.86 28.45 -29.86
CA LEU A 488 2.95 29.24 -29.30
C LEU A 488 2.56 30.55 -28.59
N LYS A 489 1.52 31.22 -29.07
CA LYS A 489 1.07 32.53 -28.56
C LYS A 489 -0.24 32.48 -27.76
N HIS A 490 -0.94 31.36 -27.78
CA HIS A 490 -2.31 31.28 -27.32
C HIS A 490 -2.52 30.15 -26.32
N THR A 491 -1.50 29.40 -25.93
CA THR A 491 -1.64 28.33 -24.94
C THR A 491 -1.13 28.78 -23.59
N GLU A 492 -2.00 28.70 -22.58
CA GLU A 492 -1.68 28.90 -21.18
C GLU A 492 -1.89 27.59 -20.40
N GLY A 493 -1.31 27.49 -19.18
CA GLY A 493 -1.42 26.26 -18.38
C GLY A 493 -2.86 25.84 -18.07
N GLY A 494 -3.74 26.80 -17.85
CA GLY A 494 -5.16 26.56 -17.62
C GLY A 494 -5.91 25.95 -18.81
N ASP A 495 -5.43 26.16 -20.04
CA ASP A 495 -6.06 25.62 -21.24
C ASP A 495 -5.89 24.10 -21.30
N PHE A 496 -4.67 23.61 -20.97
CA PHE A 496 -4.43 22.19 -20.86
C PHE A 496 -5.24 21.52 -19.75
N ARG A 497 -5.49 22.20 -18.63
CA ARG A 497 -6.40 21.69 -17.60
C ARG A 497 -7.79 21.47 -18.18
N GLN A 498 -8.33 22.44 -18.89
CA GLN A 498 -9.63 22.38 -19.52
C GLN A 498 -9.71 21.27 -20.61
N ALA A 499 -8.70 21.20 -21.48
CA ALA A 499 -8.64 20.19 -22.52
C ALA A 499 -8.48 18.77 -21.92
N THR A 500 -7.64 18.59 -20.90
CA THR A 500 -7.42 17.30 -20.24
C THR A 500 -8.68 16.74 -19.59
N TYR A 501 -9.42 17.59 -18.85
CA TYR A 501 -10.64 17.16 -18.19
C TYR A 501 -11.72 16.77 -19.19
N ARG A 502 -11.84 17.53 -20.29
CA ARG A 502 -12.76 17.23 -21.40
C ARG A 502 -12.37 15.94 -22.11
N ALA A 503 -11.07 15.75 -22.38
CA ALA A 503 -10.57 14.52 -23.02
C ALA A 503 -10.91 13.27 -22.20
N LEU A 504 -10.63 13.31 -20.90
CA LEU A 504 -10.96 12.19 -20.02
C LEU A 504 -12.49 11.96 -19.99
N ARG A 505 -13.25 13.01 -19.79
CA ARG A 505 -14.71 12.93 -19.69
C ARG A 505 -15.35 12.42 -20.97
N GLN A 506 -14.90 12.94 -22.12
CA GLN A 506 -15.39 12.50 -23.43
C GLN A 506 -15.05 11.02 -23.69
N GLY A 507 -13.84 10.59 -23.31
CA GLY A 507 -13.47 9.18 -23.40
C GLY A 507 -14.38 8.28 -22.57
N LEU A 508 -14.69 8.69 -21.33
CA LEU A 508 -15.63 7.96 -20.47
C LEU A 508 -17.06 7.92 -21.05
N MET A 509 -17.51 8.99 -21.74
CA MET A 509 -18.80 9.00 -22.45
C MET A 509 -18.85 8.01 -23.61
N LYS A 510 -17.72 7.78 -24.28
CA LYS A 510 -17.60 6.80 -25.38
C LYS A 510 -17.43 5.37 -24.88
N ALA A 511 -16.89 5.21 -23.67
CA ALA A 511 -16.58 3.92 -23.10
C ALA A 511 -17.83 3.17 -22.66
N ARG A 512 -17.75 1.84 -22.68
CA ARG A 512 -18.68 1.02 -21.91
C ARG A 512 -18.21 0.99 -20.46
N SER A 513 -18.83 1.85 -19.64
CA SER A 513 -18.51 1.95 -18.21
C SER A 513 -19.20 0.85 -17.41
N ILE A 514 -18.53 0.43 -16.33
CA ILE A 514 -18.99 -0.58 -15.38
C ILE A 514 -19.05 0.08 -14.00
N LEU A 515 -20.19 -0.10 -13.33
CA LEU A 515 -20.37 0.30 -11.95
C LEU A 515 -19.78 -0.77 -11.03
N LEU A 516 -18.95 -0.38 -10.09
CA LEU A 516 -18.36 -1.25 -9.07
C LEU A 516 -19.00 -0.97 -7.73
N GLU A 517 -19.32 -2.03 -7.00
CA GLU A 517 -19.78 -1.97 -5.62
C GLU A 517 -18.78 -2.65 -4.67
N PRO A 518 -18.67 -2.17 -3.41
CA PRO A 518 -17.81 -2.82 -2.43
C PRO A 518 -18.41 -4.16 -2.00
N TRP A 519 -17.56 -5.17 -1.93
CA TRP A 519 -17.90 -6.48 -1.39
C TRP A 519 -17.31 -6.64 0.00
N MET A 520 -18.06 -7.29 0.87
CA MET A 520 -17.72 -7.53 2.26
C MET A 520 -17.50 -9.03 2.49
N THR A 521 -16.43 -9.38 3.19
CA THR A 521 -16.30 -10.71 3.77
C THR A 521 -17.08 -10.72 5.08
N LEU A 522 -18.01 -11.65 5.22
CA LEU A 522 -18.76 -11.90 6.44
C LEU A 522 -18.26 -13.18 7.10
N ASP A 523 -17.88 -13.08 8.37
CA ASP A 523 -17.69 -14.23 9.26
C ASP A 523 -18.89 -14.28 10.22
N ILE A 524 -19.73 -15.29 10.08
CA ILE A 524 -21.00 -15.43 10.78
C ILE A 524 -20.93 -16.64 11.69
N THR A 525 -21.26 -16.49 12.97
CA THR A 525 -21.42 -17.62 13.89
C THR A 525 -22.84 -17.59 14.43
N VAL A 526 -23.60 -18.67 14.23
CA VAL A 526 -25.02 -18.77 14.62
C VAL A 526 -25.36 -20.14 15.15
N PRO A 527 -26.44 -20.24 15.97
CA PRO A 527 -27.02 -21.55 16.36
C PRO A 527 -27.40 -22.39 15.13
N ARG A 528 -27.26 -23.70 15.24
CA ARG A 528 -27.55 -24.65 14.15
C ARG A 528 -28.96 -24.51 13.56
N ASP A 529 -29.94 -24.21 14.40
CA ASP A 529 -31.33 -23.97 14.00
C ASP A 529 -31.50 -22.69 13.12
N CYS A 530 -30.56 -21.77 13.17
CA CYS A 530 -30.58 -20.52 12.39
C CYS A 530 -29.82 -20.62 11.06
N VAL A 531 -29.01 -21.65 10.83
CA VAL A 531 -28.14 -21.79 9.63
C VAL A 531 -28.94 -21.72 8.33
N GLY A 532 -30.08 -22.41 8.24
CA GLY A 532 -30.90 -22.40 7.03
C GLY A 532 -31.40 -21.00 6.64
N ARG A 533 -31.74 -20.17 7.64
CA ARG A 533 -32.14 -18.78 7.43
C ARG A 533 -30.96 -17.96 6.94
N VAL A 534 -29.79 -18.08 7.56
CA VAL A 534 -28.58 -17.35 7.15
C VAL A 534 -28.22 -17.68 5.71
N LEU A 535 -28.23 -18.95 5.32
CA LEU A 535 -27.96 -19.35 3.92
C LEU A 535 -28.96 -18.76 2.93
N SER A 536 -30.23 -18.71 3.30
CA SER A 536 -31.29 -18.08 2.49
C SER A 536 -31.04 -16.56 2.37
N ASP A 537 -30.73 -15.89 3.48
CA ASP A 537 -30.46 -14.45 3.49
C ASP A 537 -29.22 -14.10 2.64
N LEU A 538 -28.12 -14.88 2.77
CA LEU A 538 -26.92 -14.72 1.97
C LEU A 538 -27.17 -14.93 0.47
N SER A 539 -28.02 -15.92 0.13
CA SER A 539 -28.43 -16.15 -1.27
C SER A 539 -29.25 -15.00 -1.82
N LEU A 540 -30.16 -14.42 -1.03
CA LEU A 540 -30.97 -13.26 -1.43
C LEU A 540 -30.11 -12.01 -1.61
N MET A 541 -29.03 -11.86 -0.86
CA MET A 541 -28.03 -10.77 -1.03
C MET A 541 -27.15 -10.98 -2.27
N GLY A 542 -27.25 -12.11 -2.97
CA GLY A 542 -26.37 -12.44 -4.08
C GLY A 542 -24.96 -12.85 -3.65
N GLY A 543 -24.81 -13.28 -2.40
CA GLY A 543 -23.53 -13.62 -1.80
C GLY A 543 -22.99 -14.98 -2.23
N ARG A 544 -21.68 -15.15 -2.11
CA ARG A 544 -20.93 -16.40 -2.24
C ARG A 544 -20.55 -16.87 -0.84
N PHE A 545 -20.82 -18.10 -0.48
CA PHE A 545 -20.57 -18.60 0.89
C PHE A 545 -20.01 -20.02 0.89
N SER A 546 -19.24 -20.34 1.93
CA SER A 546 -18.71 -21.68 2.19
C SER A 546 -19.76 -22.58 2.82
N ALA A 547 -19.51 -23.89 2.83
CA ALA A 547 -20.32 -24.81 3.61
C ALA A 547 -20.23 -24.46 5.11
N PRO A 548 -21.35 -24.60 5.86
CA PRO A 548 -21.34 -24.37 7.30
C PRO A 548 -20.36 -25.32 8.02
N GLU A 549 -19.55 -24.78 8.89
CA GLU A 549 -18.62 -25.55 9.74
C GLU A 549 -19.20 -25.67 11.14
N ASP A 550 -19.21 -26.88 11.67
CA ASP A 550 -19.67 -27.15 13.03
C ASP A 550 -18.56 -26.81 14.03
N THR A 551 -18.81 -25.89 14.96
CA THR A 551 -17.85 -25.47 15.98
C THR A 551 -18.01 -26.21 17.30
N GLY A 552 -18.90 -27.22 17.40
CA GLY A 552 -19.01 -28.18 18.53
C GLY A 552 -19.92 -27.76 19.67
N ALA A 553 -20.32 -26.49 19.83
CA ALA A 553 -21.14 -25.97 20.93
C ALA A 553 -22.57 -25.59 20.50
N GLU A 554 -23.25 -26.41 19.71
CA GLU A 554 -24.55 -26.08 19.06
C GLU A 554 -24.46 -24.84 18.12
N LEU A 555 -23.26 -24.37 17.82
CA LEU A 555 -23.02 -23.25 16.95
C LEU A 555 -22.42 -23.74 15.63
N CYS A 556 -22.76 -23.06 14.54
CA CYS A 556 -22.18 -23.24 13.23
C CYS A 556 -21.55 -21.94 12.77
N ARG A 557 -20.43 -22.05 12.09
CA ARG A 557 -19.73 -20.96 11.45
C ARG A 557 -19.98 -20.99 9.94
N LEU A 558 -20.14 -19.79 9.36
CA LEU A 558 -20.25 -19.59 7.91
C LEU A 558 -19.32 -18.42 7.52
N SER A 559 -18.58 -18.61 6.44
CA SER A 559 -17.83 -17.55 5.80
C SER A 559 -18.49 -17.22 4.48
N ALA A 560 -18.73 -15.93 4.22
CA ALA A 560 -19.40 -15.47 3.01
C ALA A 560 -18.74 -14.20 2.46
N ALA A 561 -18.88 -13.99 1.15
CA ALA A 561 -18.60 -12.73 0.50
C ALA A 561 -19.90 -12.19 -0.09
N VAL A 562 -20.29 -10.98 0.27
CA VAL A 562 -21.56 -10.35 -0.13
C VAL A 562 -21.35 -8.90 -0.58
N PRO A 563 -22.20 -8.37 -1.47
CA PRO A 563 -22.22 -6.95 -1.77
C PRO A 563 -22.61 -6.13 -0.54
N ALA A 564 -21.97 -4.98 -0.34
CA ALA A 564 -22.26 -4.09 0.79
C ALA A 564 -23.71 -3.58 0.78
N SER A 565 -24.31 -3.46 -0.40
CA SER A 565 -25.71 -3.07 -0.55
C SER A 565 -26.71 -4.01 0.13
N GLY A 566 -26.36 -5.29 0.24
CA GLY A 566 -27.21 -6.31 0.86
C GLY A 566 -27.01 -6.47 2.37
N CYS A 567 -25.87 -6.05 2.93
CA CYS A 567 -25.51 -6.40 4.30
C CYS A 567 -25.50 -5.24 5.31
N ALA A 568 -25.87 -4.03 4.92
CA ALA A 568 -25.80 -2.83 5.78
C ALA A 568 -26.46 -3.02 7.14
N ASP A 569 -27.68 -3.58 7.19
CA ASP A 569 -28.46 -3.81 8.42
C ASP A 569 -28.41 -5.26 8.92
N TYR A 570 -27.63 -6.12 8.27
CA TYR A 570 -27.74 -7.55 8.54
C TYR A 570 -27.26 -7.94 9.93
N GLY A 571 -26.30 -7.25 10.51
CA GLY A 571 -25.85 -7.48 11.88
C GLY A 571 -26.99 -7.31 12.91
N ARG A 572 -27.83 -6.28 12.76
CA ARG A 572 -29.00 -6.04 13.61
C ARG A 572 -30.06 -7.14 13.41
N GLN A 573 -30.34 -7.48 12.17
CA GLN A 573 -31.29 -8.54 11.85
C GLN A 573 -30.85 -9.89 12.44
N LEU A 574 -29.55 -10.23 12.29
CA LEU A 574 -28.95 -11.44 12.84
C LEU A 574 -29.08 -11.50 14.35
N ALA A 575 -28.77 -10.40 15.07
CA ALA A 575 -28.91 -10.34 16.52
C ALA A 575 -30.39 -10.58 16.97
N VAL A 576 -31.36 -10.03 16.22
CA VAL A 576 -32.77 -10.20 16.55
C VAL A 576 -33.22 -11.66 16.41
N PHE A 577 -33.00 -12.31 15.24
CA PHE A 577 -33.52 -13.67 15.04
C PHE A 577 -32.72 -14.76 15.77
N THR A 578 -31.45 -14.52 16.09
CA THR A 578 -30.63 -15.40 16.92
C THR A 578 -30.81 -15.15 18.42
N LYS A 579 -31.62 -14.15 18.81
CA LYS A 579 -31.83 -13.71 20.20
C LYS A 579 -30.53 -13.35 20.90
N GLY A 580 -29.61 -12.68 20.17
CA GLY A 580 -28.29 -12.28 20.66
C GLY A 580 -27.24 -13.40 20.73
N ARG A 581 -27.57 -14.63 20.31
CA ARG A 581 -26.60 -15.74 20.31
C ARG A 581 -25.74 -15.82 19.03
N GLY A 582 -26.09 -15.06 17.99
CA GLY A 582 -25.32 -14.97 16.76
C GLY A 582 -24.34 -13.84 16.82
N SER A 583 -23.19 -14.01 16.18
CA SER A 583 -22.20 -12.96 15.96
C SER A 583 -21.87 -12.81 14.48
N LEU A 584 -21.61 -11.57 14.06
CA LEU A 584 -21.23 -11.19 12.70
C LEU A 584 -19.99 -10.30 12.78
N SER A 585 -19.01 -10.61 11.97
CA SER A 585 -17.94 -9.69 11.64
C SER A 585 -17.97 -9.44 10.14
N ALA A 586 -17.86 -8.17 9.74
CA ALA A 586 -17.80 -7.76 8.36
C ALA A 586 -16.47 -7.01 8.11
N ALA A 587 -15.82 -7.32 6.99
CA ALA A 587 -14.63 -6.63 6.56
C ALA A 587 -14.69 -6.37 5.06
N PHE A 588 -14.16 -5.23 4.61
CA PHE A 588 -14.04 -4.95 3.18
C PHE A 588 -13.19 -6.02 2.49
N LEU A 589 -13.67 -6.53 1.38
CA LEU A 589 -12.99 -7.54 0.57
C LEU A 589 -12.34 -6.91 -0.65
N ASP A 590 -13.14 -6.41 -1.57
CA ASP A 590 -12.70 -5.81 -2.84
C ASP A 590 -13.86 -5.07 -3.52
N TRP A 591 -13.57 -4.45 -4.65
CA TRP A 591 -14.55 -3.82 -5.54
C TRP A 591 -14.91 -4.77 -6.68
N GLU A 592 -16.17 -5.19 -6.78
CA GLU A 592 -16.65 -6.05 -7.86
C GLU A 592 -17.76 -5.37 -8.68
N PRO A 593 -18.01 -5.82 -9.93
CA PRO A 593 -19.10 -5.28 -10.75
C PRO A 593 -20.44 -5.39 -10.04
N CYS A 594 -21.20 -4.29 -10.02
CA CYS A 594 -22.52 -4.23 -9.42
C CYS A 594 -23.50 -5.09 -10.23
N ALA A 595 -24.16 -6.04 -9.55
CA ALA A 595 -25.12 -6.95 -10.20
C ALA A 595 -26.33 -6.21 -10.75
N ASP A 596 -26.87 -5.23 -10.03
CA ASP A 596 -28.05 -4.43 -10.38
C ASP A 596 -27.69 -2.99 -10.79
N GLN A 597 -26.61 -2.82 -11.57
CA GLN A 597 -26.14 -1.47 -11.94
C GLN A 597 -27.23 -0.60 -12.57
N GLU A 598 -28.14 -1.16 -13.39
CA GLU A 598 -29.21 -0.38 -14.01
C GLU A 598 -30.19 0.19 -12.99
N LYS A 599 -30.44 -0.52 -11.89
CA LYS A 599 -31.27 -0.04 -10.79
C LYS A 599 -30.60 1.13 -10.11
N VAL A 600 -29.32 0.98 -9.77
CA VAL A 600 -28.52 2.03 -9.10
C VAL A 600 -28.40 3.28 -9.96
N ILE A 601 -28.16 3.14 -11.28
CA ILE A 601 -28.09 4.26 -12.21
C ILE A 601 -29.43 5.03 -12.25
N ARG A 602 -30.55 4.32 -12.29
CA ARG A 602 -31.89 4.95 -12.26
C ARG A 602 -32.17 5.66 -10.95
N GLU A 603 -31.77 5.09 -9.81
CA GLU A 603 -31.96 5.68 -8.49
C GLU A 603 -31.09 6.92 -8.28
N ARG A 604 -29.84 6.89 -8.75
CA ARG A 604 -28.90 8.03 -8.68
C ARG A 604 -29.32 9.16 -9.63
N ALA A 605 -29.93 8.83 -10.77
CA ALA A 605 -30.41 9.77 -11.79
C ALA A 605 -29.37 10.84 -12.18
N TYR A 606 -28.08 10.43 -12.25
CA TYR A 606 -26.99 11.32 -12.63
C TYR A 606 -27.00 11.54 -14.14
N ASP A 607 -26.93 12.79 -14.58
CA ASP A 607 -26.85 13.17 -15.99
C ASP A 607 -25.48 13.81 -16.28
N PRO A 608 -24.57 13.08 -16.93
CA PRO A 608 -23.23 13.57 -17.22
C PRO A 608 -23.18 14.77 -18.16
N CYS A 609 -24.23 15.01 -18.96
CA CYS A 609 -24.31 16.14 -19.88
C CYS A 609 -24.73 17.43 -19.16
N ARG A 610 -25.40 17.32 -18.01
CA ARG A 610 -25.79 18.47 -17.19
C ARG A 610 -24.76 18.88 -16.15
N ASP A 611 -23.71 18.10 -15.98
CA ASP A 611 -22.63 18.41 -15.03
C ASP A 611 -21.68 19.44 -15.63
N VAL A 612 -21.94 20.70 -15.34
CA VAL A 612 -21.17 21.84 -15.86
C VAL A 612 -19.69 21.81 -15.40
N TRP A 613 -19.42 21.27 -14.22
CA TRP A 613 -18.06 21.18 -13.67
C TRP A 613 -17.22 20.07 -14.30
N ASN A 614 -17.86 19.03 -14.83
CA ASN A 614 -17.25 17.89 -15.49
C ASN A 614 -17.82 17.70 -16.91
N THR A 615 -17.94 18.78 -17.66
CA THR A 615 -18.50 18.73 -19.03
C THR A 615 -17.65 17.89 -19.97
N PRO A 616 -18.25 17.00 -20.78
CA PRO A 616 -17.56 16.25 -21.82
C PRO A 616 -17.38 17.04 -23.12
N ASP A 617 -18.06 18.21 -23.24
CA ASP A 617 -18.12 18.98 -24.48
C ASP A 617 -16.85 19.79 -24.71
N SER A 618 -16.44 19.93 -25.97
CA SER A 618 -15.27 20.71 -26.36
C SER A 618 -15.65 22.13 -26.77
N VAL A 619 -14.66 23.04 -26.69
CA VAL A 619 -14.84 24.44 -27.10
C VAL A 619 -13.96 24.74 -28.29
N PHE A 620 -14.54 25.14 -29.38
CA PHE A 620 -13.86 25.54 -30.63
C PHE A 620 -14.06 27.03 -30.90
N CYS A 621 -13.22 27.60 -31.76
CA CYS A 621 -13.29 29.00 -32.14
C CYS A 621 -13.65 29.15 -33.61
N SER A 622 -14.66 29.98 -33.90
CA SER A 622 -15.01 30.36 -35.28
C SER A 622 -15.27 31.86 -35.34
N HIS A 623 -14.67 32.51 -36.32
CA HIS A 623 -14.81 33.97 -36.53
C HIS A 623 -14.53 34.82 -35.28
N GLY A 624 -13.61 34.35 -34.40
CA GLY A 624 -13.22 35.04 -33.19
C GLY A 624 -14.17 34.86 -31.99
N ALA A 625 -15.11 33.97 -32.07
CA ALA A 625 -16.04 33.61 -30.98
C ALA A 625 -15.90 32.11 -30.62
N GLY A 626 -15.73 31.80 -29.34
CA GLY A 626 -15.75 30.43 -28.83
C GLY A 626 -17.19 29.87 -28.86
N TYR A 627 -17.34 28.63 -29.29
CA TYR A 627 -18.62 27.90 -29.25
C TYR A 627 -18.41 26.49 -28.74
N THR A 628 -19.39 25.99 -28.00
CA THR A 628 -19.36 24.64 -27.45
C THR A 628 -19.87 23.61 -28.44
N VAL A 629 -19.18 22.51 -28.60
CA VAL A 629 -19.53 21.37 -29.45
C VAL A 629 -19.79 20.17 -28.54
N PRO A 630 -20.96 19.51 -28.67
CA PRO A 630 -21.25 18.31 -27.91
C PRO A 630 -20.21 17.21 -28.12
N TRP A 631 -19.96 16.43 -27.07
CA TRP A 631 -18.91 15.37 -27.03
C TRP A 631 -18.99 14.36 -28.18
N ASN A 632 -20.22 14.02 -28.64
CA ASN A 632 -20.48 13.07 -29.73
C ASN A 632 -20.21 13.65 -31.13
N GLU A 633 -20.11 14.96 -31.26
CA GLU A 633 -19.86 15.66 -32.53
C GLU A 633 -18.43 16.21 -32.59
N ALA A 634 -17.77 16.32 -31.45
CA ALA A 634 -16.47 16.96 -31.32
C ALA A 634 -15.33 16.25 -32.10
N ASP A 635 -15.40 14.93 -32.27
CA ASP A 635 -14.36 14.14 -32.94
C ASP A 635 -14.09 14.59 -34.39
N ALA A 636 -15.12 14.98 -35.09
CA ALA A 636 -15.01 15.43 -36.49
C ALA A 636 -14.30 16.79 -36.65
N LEU A 637 -14.20 17.55 -35.57
CA LEU A 637 -13.61 18.89 -35.52
C LEU A 637 -12.24 18.92 -34.87
N MET A 638 -11.74 17.81 -34.29
CA MET A 638 -10.41 17.73 -33.69
C MET A 638 -9.31 17.98 -34.74
N HIS A 639 -8.28 18.67 -34.32
CA HIS A 639 -7.16 19.02 -35.19
C HIS A 639 -6.11 17.91 -35.28
N LEU A 640 -6.07 17.02 -34.28
CA LEU A 640 -5.20 15.85 -34.25
C LEU A 640 -5.96 14.59 -34.68
N PRO A 641 -5.31 13.66 -35.37
CA PRO A 641 -5.95 12.43 -35.82
C PRO A 641 -6.14 11.46 -34.64
N PHE A 642 -7.28 10.76 -34.62
CA PHE A 642 -7.53 9.65 -33.71
C PHE A 642 -6.75 8.40 -34.11
N LEU A 643 -6.46 7.52 -33.14
CA LEU A 643 -5.98 6.16 -33.40
C LEU A 643 -7.04 5.40 -34.21
N LYS A 644 -6.62 4.70 -35.26
CA LYS A 644 -7.56 3.91 -36.10
C LYS A 644 -8.18 2.74 -35.36
N ASP A 645 -7.50 2.20 -34.36
CA ASP A 645 -7.99 1.12 -33.49
C ASP A 645 -7.32 1.25 -32.11
N PRO A 646 -8.00 1.77 -31.09
CA PRO A 646 -7.47 1.91 -29.73
C PRO A 646 -7.05 0.57 -29.10
N ALA A 647 -7.63 -0.55 -29.55
CA ALA A 647 -7.31 -1.90 -29.06
C ALA A 647 -6.09 -2.52 -29.73
N ARG A 648 -5.64 -2.00 -30.88
CA ARG A 648 -4.44 -2.43 -31.59
C ARG A 648 -3.35 -1.35 -31.49
N ARG A 649 -2.31 -1.60 -30.69
CA ARG A 649 -1.03 -0.91 -30.83
C ARG A 649 -0.40 -1.32 -32.17
N GLU A 650 -0.74 -0.65 -33.25
CA GLU A 650 0.12 -0.65 -34.43
C GLU A 650 1.30 0.26 -34.13
N THR A 651 2.50 -0.31 -34.05
CA THR A 651 3.75 0.46 -34.16
C THR A 651 3.65 1.30 -35.42
N PRO A 652 3.83 2.61 -35.37
CA PRO A 652 3.76 3.45 -36.57
C PRO A 652 4.83 2.99 -37.58
N ALA A 653 4.37 2.60 -38.75
CA ALA A 653 5.26 2.39 -39.89
C ALA A 653 5.89 3.74 -40.26
N PRO A 654 7.17 3.81 -40.63
CA PRO A 654 7.79 5.05 -41.00
C PRO A 654 7.13 5.58 -42.28
N SER A 655 6.40 6.67 -42.21
CA SER A 655 5.90 7.39 -43.36
C SER A 655 7.08 8.04 -44.10
N ALA A 656 7.29 7.60 -45.32
CA ALA A 656 8.24 8.21 -46.25
C ALA A 656 7.87 9.69 -46.54
N GLY A 657 8.79 10.59 -46.26
CA GLY A 657 8.94 11.85 -46.94
C GLY A 657 7.84 12.90 -46.85
N GLY A 658 7.72 13.58 -45.72
CA GLY A 658 7.16 14.90 -45.65
C GLY A 658 8.04 15.73 -44.72
N SER A 659 8.70 16.77 -45.28
CA SER A 659 9.51 17.68 -44.51
C SER A 659 8.65 18.51 -43.60
N SER A 660 8.45 18.05 -42.37
CA SER A 660 7.95 18.86 -41.29
C SER A 660 9.11 19.65 -40.74
N SER A 661 9.07 20.96 -40.85
CA SER A 661 9.95 21.85 -40.14
C SER A 661 9.76 21.65 -38.63
N GLY A 662 10.61 20.83 -38.04
CA GLY A 662 10.62 20.62 -36.60
C GLY A 662 10.88 21.95 -35.89
N TYR A 663 9.94 22.33 -35.04
CA TYR A 663 10.13 23.45 -34.12
C TYR A 663 11.24 23.09 -33.14
N ARG A 664 12.39 23.75 -33.25
CA ARG A 664 13.43 23.74 -32.22
C ARG A 664 13.23 25.00 -31.40
N GLY A 665 12.66 24.85 -30.20
CA GLY A 665 12.53 25.89 -29.23
C GLY A 665 13.88 26.61 -29.03
N THR A 666 13.87 27.92 -29.08
CA THR A 666 15.03 28.69 -28.69
C THR A 666 15.09 28.87 -27.18
N ARG A 667 16.29 29.06 -26.62
CA ARG A 667 16.48 29.29 -25.17
C ARG A 667 15.63 30.44 -24.63
N GLU A 668 15.25 31.39 -25.49
CA GLU A 668 14.39 32.51 -25.15
C GLU A 668 12.91 32.09 -25.00
N GLU A 669 12.48 31.10 -25.75
CA GLU A 669 11.13 30.52 -25.68
C GLU A 669 10.97 29.64 -24.43
N ASP A 670 12.01 28.90 -24.05
CA ASP A 670 12.02 28.10 -22.81
C ASP A 670 11.95 29.04 -21.59
N LEU A 671 12.65 30.18 -21.60
CA LEU A 671 12.56 31.19 -20.55
C LEU A 671 11.20 31.91 -20.53
N ALA A 672 10.52 32.03 -21.66
CA ALA A 672 9.18 32.60 -21.72
C ALA A 672 8.15 31.63 -21.16
N LEU A 673 8.32 30.32 -21.41
CA LEU A 673 7.49 29.25 -20.85
C LEU A 673 7.67 29.12 -19.33
N GLU A 674 8.91 29.22 -18.84
CA GLU A 674 9.21 29.22 -17.40
C GLU A 674 8.54 30.41 -16.69
N LYS A 675 8.55 31.61 -17.30
CA LYS A 675 7.84 32.77 -16.77
C LYS A 675 6.32 32.64 -16.77
N ILE A 676 5.76 31.94 -17.75
CA ILE A 676 4.32 31.64 -17.80
C ILE A 676 3.97 30.64 -16.71
N PHE A 677 4.82 29.62 -16.49
CA PHE A 677 4.64 28.64 -15.41
C PHE A 677 4.72 29.31 -14.04
N GLU A 678 5.73 30.16 -13.80
CA GLU A 678 5.87 30.93 -12.54
C GLU A 678 4.69 31.88 -12.29
N ARG A 679 4.12 32.47 -13.34
CA ARG A 679 2.95 33.33 -13.22
C ARG A 679 1.66 32.56 -12.88
N THR A 680 1.57 31.31 -13.30
CA THR A 680 0.37 30.48 -13.11
C THR A 680 0.41 29.70 -11.81
N TYR A 681 1.61 29.25 -11.36
CA TYR A 681 1.80 28.33 -10.23
C TYR A 681 2.76 28.83 -9.14
N GLY A 682 3.30 30.04 -9.27
CA GLY A 682 4.28 30.61 -8.35
C GLY A 682 5.74 30.26 -8.67
N PRO A 683 6.73 30.90 -8.00
CA PRO A 683 8.14 30.81 -8.38
C PRO A 683 8.72 29.41 -8.19
N VAL A 684 9.29 28.87 -9.26
CA VAL A 684 10.05 27.62 -9.26
C VAL A 684 11.44 27.87 -8.66
N LYS A 685 11.77 27.24 -7.54
CA LYS A 685 13.12 27.33 -6.96
C LYS A 685 14.10 26.52 -7.79
N ALA A 686 14.95 27.19 -8.54
CA ALA A 686 16.07 26.60 -9.27
C ALA A 686 17.03 25.89 -8.31
N ARG A 687 17.30 24.62 -8.56
CA ARG A 687 18.27 23.80 -7.81
C ARG A 687 19.66 24.13 -8.31
N GLN A 688 20.47 24.84 -7.51
CA GLN A 688 21.90 24.98 -7.79
C GLN A 688 22.61 23.66 -7.56
N LEU A 689 23.16 23.10 -8.62
CA LEU A 689 24.09 21.97 -8.56
C LEU A 689 25.43 22.48 -8.03
N THR A 690 25.70 22.30 -6.76
CA THR A 690 27.02 22.46 -6.18
C THR A 690 27.82 21.20 -6.37
N ALA A 691 28.94 21.31 -7.08
CA ALA A 691 29.94 20.25 -7.21
C ALA A 691 30.49 19.87 -5.84
N ALA A 692 30.49 18.60 -5.51
CA ALA A 692 31.09 18.08 -4.29
C ALA A 692 32.63 18.00 -4.40
N PRO A 693 33.39 18.33 -3.36
CA PRO A 693 34.86 18.21 -3.39
C PRO A 693 35.30 16.77 -3.19
N THR A 694 36.24 16.37 -4.02
CA THR A 694 37.00 15.12 -3.92
C THR A 694 37.82 15.08 -2.64
N ALA A 695 37.54 14.16 -1.73
CA ALA A 695 38.46 13.79 -0.65
C ALA A 695 38.80 12.30 -0.76
N ALA A 696 40.07 12.02 -0.91
CA ALA A 696 40.67 10.68 -0.90
C ALA A 696 40.66 10.14 0.53
N VAL A 697 40.14 8.95 0.74
CA VAL A 697 40.36 8.13 1.95
C VAL A 697 40.66 6.69 1.59
N GLN A 698 41.66 6.19 2.28
CA GLN A 698 42.29 4.89 2.11
C GLN A 698 41.41 3.71 2.50
N LYS A 699 41.73 2.59 1.87
CA LYS A 699 41.19 1.25 1.99
C LYS A 699 41.15 0.69 3.41
N GLN A 700 40.05 0.03 3.77
CA GLN A 700 40.06 -1.26 4.46
C GLN A 700 38.93 -2.13 3.89
N GLN A 701 39.29 -3.38 3.60
CA GLN A 701 38.45 -4.36 2.89
C GLN A 701 37.69 -5.20 3.93
N ASP A 702 36.38 -5.26 3.77
CA ASP A 702 35.52 -6.40 4.12
C ASP A 702 34.43 -6.55 3.05
N PRO A 703 33.99 -7.75 2.67
CA PRO A 703 33.14 -7.96 1.50
C PRO A 703 31.69 -7.57 1.83
N VAL A 704 31.39 -6.29 1.66
CA VAL A 704 30.03 -5.77 1.70
C VAL A 704 29.38 -6.05 0.34
N ARG A 705 28.25 -6.75 0.32
CA ARG A 705 27.34 -6.77 -0.82
C ARG A 705 27.00 -5.30 -1.15
N GLU A 706 27.47 -4.82 -2.30
CA GLU A 706 26.99 -3.55 -2.81
C GLU A 706 25.47 -3.63 -3.00
N PRO A 707 24.69 -2.67 -2.51
CA PRO A 707 23.25 -2.63 -2.76
C PRO A 707 23.05 -2.46 -4.28
N VAL A 708 22.38 -3.43 -4.91
CA VAL A 708 21.97 -3.34 -6.31
C VAL A 708 20.95 -2.20 -6.39
N PRO A 709 21.16 -1.15 -7.20
CA PRO A 709 20.15 -0.12 -7.38
C PRO A 709 18.89 -0.75 -7.97
N GLU A 710 17.76 -0.57 -7.33
CA GLU A 710 16.45 -0.90 -7.89
C GLU A 710 16.31 -0.15 -9.24
N ASN A 711 16.16 -0.88 -10.36
CA ASN A 711 16.04 -0.41 -11.76
C ASN A 711 17.33 -0.17 -12.54
N GLU A 712 18.40 -0.95 -12.37
CA GLU A 712 19.52 -0.95 -13.32
C GLU A 712 19.21 -1.90 -14.52
N ILE A 713 19.23 -1.36 -15.74
CA ILE A 713 19.12 -2.13 -16.98
C ILE A 713 20.52 -2.27 -17.60
N LEU A 714 20.92 -3.51 -17.85
CA LEU A 714 22.19 -3.84 -18.48
C LEU A 714 21.97 -4.14 -19.97
N LEU A 715 22.44 -3.25 -20.84
CA LEU A 715 22.46 -3.45 -22.29
C LEU A 715 23.80 -4.05 -22.69
N ILE A 716 23.79 -5.20 -23.34
CA ILE A 716 25.01 -5.94 -23.70
C ILE A 716 25.05 -6.12 -25.20
N ASP A 717 26.11 -5.66 -25.83
CA ASP A 717 26.46 -6.03 -27.23
C ASP A 717 26.98 -7.47 -27.23
N GLY A 718 26.15 -8.38 -27.71
CA GLY A 718 26.43 -9.81 -27.65
C GLY A 718 27.62 -10.24 -28.49
N TYR A 719 27.78 -9.71 -29.72
CA TYR A 719 28.91 -10.06 -30.53
C TYR A 719 30.20 -9.43 -30.05
N ASN A 720 30.18 -8.21 -29.57
CA ASN A 720 31.36 -7.57 -29.01
C ASN A 720 31.88 -8.35 -27.78
N VAL A 721 30.99 -8.84 -26.94
CA VAL A 721 31.34 -9.69 -25.78
C VAL A 721 31.89 -11.03 -26.23
N ILE A 722 31.26 -11.72 -27.21
CA ILE A 722 31.74 -13.00 -27.75
C ILE A 722 33.13 -12.86 -28.33
N HIS A 723 33.41 -11.79 -29.07
CA HIS A 723 34.74 -11.55 -29.64
C HIS A 723 35.80 -11.14 -28.64
N ALA A 724 35.40 -10.48 -27.53
CA ALA A 724 36.32 -9.98 -26.52
C ALA A 724 36.79 -11.03 -25.51
N TRP A 725 36.03 -12.13 -25.32
CA TRP A 725 36.32 -13.13 -24.31
C TRP A 725 37.08 -14.33 -24.85
N ASP A 726 38.22 -14.67 -24.28
CA ASP A 726 39.14 -15.71 -24.77
C ASP A 726 38.49 -17.10 -24.77
N GLU A 727 37.55 -17.38 -23.89
CA GLU A 727 36.85 -18.66 -23.81
C GLU A 727 35.97 -18.96 -25.04
N TRP A 728 35.52 -17.92 -25.77
CA TRP A 728 34.67 -18.06 -26.95
C TRP A 728 35.43 -18.14 -28.27
N LYS A 729 36.74 -17.80 -28.28
CA LYS A 729 37.57 -17.81 -29.47
C LYS A 729 37.58 -19.15 -30.26
N PRO A 730 37.51 -20.34 -29.57
CA PRO A 730 37.44 -21.61 -30.28
C PRO A 730 36.13 -21.84 -31.06
N PHE A 731 35.09 -21.06 -30.82
CA PHE A 731 33.77 -21.17 -31.48
C PHE A 731 33.61 -20.22 -32.67
N LEU A 732 34.52 -19.23 -32.83
CA LEU A 732 34.37 -18.11 -33.76
C LEU A 732 34.38 -18.44 -35.24
N PRO A 733 35.18 -19.39 -35.79
CA PRO A 733 35.18 -19.57 -37.25
C PRO A 733 33.92 -20.22 -37.82
N ASP A 734 33.36 -21.27 -37.13
CA ASP A 734 32.32 -22.12 -37.71
C ASP A 734 31.08 -22.36 -36.84
N ARG A 735 31.09 -21.90 -35.59
CA ARG A 735 30.07 -22.24 -34.57
C ARG A 735 29.56 -21.02 -33.77
N LEU A 736 29.40 -19.90 -34.45
CA LEU A 736 28.95 -18.64 -33.86
C LEU A 736 27.56 -18.77 -33.20
N GLY A 737 26.71 -19.68 -33.70
CA GLY A 737 25.41 -20.00 -33.13
C GLY A 737 25.50 -20.60 -31.71
N ASP A 738 26.44 -21.54 -31.53
CA ASP A 738 26.69 -22.17 -30.23
C ASP A 738 27.22 -21.17 -29.20
N ALA A 739 28.08 -20.23 -29.62
CA ALA A 739 28.58 -19.15 -28.78
C ALA A 739 27.45 -18.19 -28.31
N ARG A 740 26.51 -17.89 -29.21
CA ARG A 740 25.32 -17.08 -28.84
C ARG A 740 24.45 -17.77 -27.79
N ASP A 741 24.18 -19.07 -28.00
CA ASP A 741 23.33 -19.83 -27.10
C ASP A 741 24.00 -19.99 -25.73
N ALA A 742 25.31 -20.22 -25.68
CA ALA A 742 26.06 -20.29 -24.43
C ALA A 742 26.13 -18.93 -23.71
N LEU A 743 26.28 -17.81 -24.43
CA LEU A 743 26.23 -16.48 -23.86
C LEU A 743 24.83 -16.18 -23.29
N ARG A 744 23.76 -16.60 -23.97
CA ARG A 744 22.37 -16.46 -23.48
C ARG A 744 22.18 -17.18 -22.16
N GLU A 745 22.65 -18.43 -22.02
CA GLU A 745 22.56 -19.19 -20.77
C GLU A 745 23.37 -18.52 -19.65
N LEU A 746 24.59 -18.09 -19.95
CA LEU A 746 25.46 -17.41 -18.98
C LEU A 746 24.82 -16.10 -18.47
N MET A 747 24.17 -15.35 -19.34
CA MET A 747 23.46 -14.11 -18.95
C MET A 747 22.21 -14.39 -18.13
N CYS A 748 21.54 -15.51 -18.36
CA CYS A 748 20.43 -15.96 -17.48
C CYS A 748 20.93 -16.27 -16.07
N GLU A 749 22.05 -16.97 -15.93
CA GLU A 749 22.68 -17.25 -14.61
C GLU A 749 23.07 -15.94 -13.90
N TYR A 750 23.71 -15.03 -14.62
CA TYR A 750 24.14 -13.74 -14.12
C TYR A 750 22.93 -12.88 -13.66
N ALA A 751 21.89 -12.78 -14.49
CA ALA A 751 20.68 -12.04 -14.16
C ALA A 751 19.94 -12.62 -12.94
N GLY A 752 19.88 -13.96 -12.85
CA GLY A 752 19.29 -14.65 -11.70
C GLY A 752 20.04 -14.43 -10.39
N ALA A 753 21.37 -14.39 -10.45
CA ALA A 753 22.24 -14.21 -9.28
C ALA A 753 22.29 -12.74 -8.80
N THR A 754 22.21 -11.78 -9.72
CA THR A 754 22.36 -10.35 -9.41
C THR A 754 21.04 -9.62 -9.27
N GLY A 755 19.91 -10.18 -9.78
CA GLY A 755 18.61 -9.51 -9.81
C GLY A 755 18.51 -8.38 -10.85
N ARG A 756 19.51 -8.20 -11.71
CA ARG A 756 19.54 -7.14 -12.72
C ARG A 756 18.72 -7.50 -13.95
N SER A 757 18.09 -6.48 -14.57
CA SER A 757 17.44 -6.64 -15.87
C SER A 757 18.47 -6.62 -16.98
N VAL A 758 18.63 -7.74 -17.70
CA VAL A 758 19.62 -7.91 -18.77
C VAL A 758 18.93 -7.91 -20.13
N ILE A 759 19.42 -7.09 -21.05
CA ILE A 759 19.02 -7.04 -22.44
C ILE A 759 20.26 -7.34 -23.31
N LEU A 760 20.23 -8.46 -24.00
CA LEU A 760 21.32 -8.92 -24.87
C LEU A 760 20.97 -8.57 -26.33
N VAL A 761 21.79 -7.79 -26.99
CA VAL A 761 21.58 -7.32 -28.37
C VAL A 761 22.52 -8.05 -29.31
N PHE A 762 21.95 -8.63 -30.36
CA PHE A 762 22.72 -9.26 -31.45
C PHE A 762 22.48 -8.54 -32.76
N ASP A 763 23.53 -8.27 -33.46
CA ASP A 763 23.50 -7.66 -34.78
C ASP A 763 23.00 -8.65 -35.82
N ALA A 764 21.93 -8.29 -36.51
CA ALA A 764 21.34 -9.10 -37.59
C ALA A 764 21.05 -8.27 -38.85
N TYR A 765 21.74 -7.13 -39.03
CA TYR A 765 21.52 -6.17 -40.12
C TYR A 765 21.78 -6.74 -41.52
N ALA A 766 22.60 -7.78 -41.64
CA ALA A 766 22.97 -8.38 -42.92
C ALA A 766 21.98 -9.46 -43.42
N VAL A 767 20.89 -9.73 -42.67
CA VAL A 767 19.88 -10.72 -43.09
C VAL A 767 18.79 -10.02 -43.88
N PRO A 768 18.67 -10.21 -45.22
CA PRO A 768 17.66 -9.54 -46.04
C PRO A 768 16.23 -9.89 -45.61
N GLY A 769 15.38 -8.88 -45.46
CA GLY A 769 13.98 -9.02 -45.03
C GLY A 769 13.78 -9.27 -43.57
N ASN A 770 14.81 -9.09 -42.72
CA ASN A 770 14.67 -9.27 -41.28
C ASN A 770 13.94 -8.09 -40.60
N PRO A 771 12.73 -8.29 -40.05
CA PRO A 771 11.96 -7.21 -39.40
C PRO A 771 12.51 -6.85 -38.01
N GLY A 772 13.57 -7.53 -37.53
CA GLY A 772 14.02 -7.52 -36.15
C GLY A 772 13.15 -8.41 -35.26
N LYS A 773 13.74 -8.96 -34.24
CA LYS A 773 13.04 -9.83 -33.26
C LYS A 773 13.47 -9.48 -31.84
N ALA A 774 12.52 -9.24 -31.00
CA ALA A 774 12.71 -9.16 -29.55
C ALA A 774 12.00 -10.36 -28.90
N GLU A 775 12.73 -11.14 -28.11
CA GLU A 775 12.18 -12.30 -27.40
C GLU A 775 12.58 -12.28 -25.94
N LYS A 776 11.68 -12.72 -25.08
CA LYS A 776 12.01 -12.99 -23.69
C LYS A 776 12.54 -14.40 -23.58
N TYR A 777 13.80 -14.52 -23.19
CA TYR A 777 14.44 -15.80 -22.97
C TYR A 777 14.69 -16.00 -21.47
N LYS A 778 13.96 -16.94 -20.84
CA LYS A 778 13.96 -17.15 -19.38
C LYS A 778 13.77 -15.83 -18.60
N ASN A 779 14.82 -15.31 -17.97
CA ASN A 779 14.83 -14.09 -17.15
C ASN A 779 15.56 -12.91 -17.81
N ILE A 780 15.93 -13.02 -19.10
CA ILE A 780 16.57 -11.95 -19.87
C ILE A 780 15.77 -11.63 -21.13
N TYR A 781 16.06 -10.49 -21.77
CA TYR A 781 15.56 -10.15 -23.09
C TYR A 781 16.67 -10.27 -24.13
N VAL A 782 16.36 -10.87 -25.27
CA VAL A 782 17.27 -11.01 -26.41
C VAL A 782 16.70 -10.28 -27.61
N ILE A 783 17.49 -9.41 -28.21
CA ILE A 783 17.07 -8.57 -29.32
C ILE A 783 17.98 -8.84 -30.50
N TYR A 784 17.38 -9.16 -31.64
CA TYR A 784 18.04 -9.22 -32.94
C TYR A 784 17.65 -7.96 -33.71
N THR A 785 18.64 -7.18 -34.16
CA THR A 785 18.41 -5.91 -34.85
C THR A 785 17.74 -6.12 -36.23
N ARG A 786 17.12 -5.05 -36.71
CA ARG A 786 16.45 -5.05 -38.03
C ARG A 786 17.46 -4.99 -39.18
N GLU A 787 17.00 -5.28 -40.39
CA GLU A 787 17.74 -4.96 -41.61
C GLU A 787 18.15 -3.48 -41.61
N ALA A 788 19.41 -3.19 -41.91
CA ALA A 788 20.01 -1.83 -41.85
C ALA A 788 20.13 -1.15 -40.45
N GLN A 789 19.89 -1.86 -39.38
CA GLN A 789 20.12 -1.36 -38.02
C GLN A 789 21.22 -2.17 -37.33
N THR A 790 22.33 -1.54 -36.92
CA THR A 790 23.40 -2.20 -36.15
C THR A 790 23.03 -2.32 -34.67
N ALA A 791 23.72 -3.22 -33.94
CA ALA A 791 23.58 -3.32 -32.49
C ALA A 791 23.93 -1.98 -31.83
N ASP A 792 24.97 -1.28 -32.31
CA ASP A 792 25.40 0.03 -31.83
C ASP A 792 24.29 1.06 -31.94
N ALA A 793 23.64 1.16 -33.11
CA ALA A 793 22.54 2.09 -33.34
C ALA A 793 21.33 1.79 -32.43
N PHE A 794 21.06 0.51 -32.17
CA PHE A 794 20.01 0.08 -31.26
C PHE A 794 20.34 0.45 -29.81
N ILE A 795 21.57 0.23 -29.36
CA ILE A 795 22.04 0.56 -28.00
C ILE A 795 22.03 2.07 -27.78
N GLU A 796 22.52 2.85 -28.77
CA GLU A 796 22.45 4.31 -28.75
C GLU A 796 21.01 4.81 -28.59
N GLN A 797 20.11 4.32 -29.41
CA GLN A 797 18.70 4.67 -29.36
C GLN A 797 18.09 4.30 -28.00
N SER A 798 18.40 3.12 -27.48
CA SER A 798 17.90 2.64 -26.18
C SER A 798 18.45 3.45 -25.02
N THR A 799 19.71 3.89 -25.06
CA THR A 799 20.28 4.77 -24.03
C THR A 799 19.69 6.16 -24.08
N TYR A 800 19.39 6.67 -25.26
CA TYR A 800 18.76 7.98 -25.42
C TYR A 800 17.34 8.01 -24.87
N TYR A 801 16.50 7.01 -25.19
CA TYR A 801 15.10 6.96 -24.72
C TYR A 801 14.97 6.50 -23.26
N GLY A 802 15.85 5.64 -22.78
CA GLY A 802 15.80 5.08 -21.44
C GLY A 802 16.43 5.95 -20.34
N ARG A 803 17.14 7.04 -20.69
CA ARG A 803 17.94 7.87 -19.77
C ARG A 803 17.16 8.48 -18.60
N ASN A 804 15.83 8.64 -18.74
CA ASN A 804 14.97 9.26 -17.72
C ASN A 804 14.14 8.24 -16.93
N THR A 805 14.12 6.95 -17.36
CA THR A 805 13.23 5.93 -16.78
C THR A 805 13.99 4.85 -16.00
N ALA A 806 15.25 4.61 -16.35
CA ALA A 806 16.08 3.61 -15.69
C ALA A 806 17.56 4.00 -15.72
N ARG A 807 18.34 3.46 -14.81
CA ARG A 807 19.79 3.56 -14.83
C ARG A 807 20.33 2.56 -15.84
N ILE A 808 20.77 3.03 -16.99
CA ILE A 808 21.27 2.16 -18.06
C ILE A 808 22.77 2.00 -17.93
N ARG A 809 23.23 0.76 -18.06
CA ARG A 809 24.63 0.38 -18.12
C ARG A 809 24.89 -0.37 -19.41
N VAL A 810 25.83 0.11 -20.22
CA VAL A 810 26.18 -0.46 -21.51
C VAL A 810 27.47 -1.26 -21.41
N VAL A 811 27.47 -2.48 -21.95
CA VAL A 811 28.64 -3.37 -22.04
C VAL A 811 29.07 -3.50 -23.50
N THR A 812 30.13 -2.80 -23.82
CA THR A 812 30.79 -2.85 -25.13
C THR A 812 32.27 -2.46 -25.02
N SER A 813 33.11 -2.93 -25.93
CA SER A 813 34.53 -2.52 -26.06
C SER A 813 34.76 -1.56 -27.20
N ASP A 814 33.75 -1.26 -28.00
CA ASP A 814 33.85 -0.33 -29.10
C ASP A 814 33.96 1.13 -28.61
N ARG A 815 34.96 1.85 -29.05
CA ARG A 815 35.27 3.21 -28.61
C ARG A 815 34.21 4.25 -29.02
N PRO A 816 33.70 4.29 -30.27
CA PRO A 816 32.64 5.21 -30.67
C PRO A 816 31.39 5.04 -29.82
N GLU A 817 30.92 3.82 -29.61
CA GLU A 817 29.72 3.48 -28.84
C GLU A 817 29.88 3.84 -27.35
N GLN A 818 31.09 3.66 -26.80
CA GLN A 818 31.39 4.08 -25.42
C GLN A 818 31.29 5.60 -25.22
N LEU A 819 31.67 6.39 -26.23
CA LEU A 819 31.56 7.86 -26.20
C LEU A 819 30.10 8.32 -26.25
N ILE A 820 29.28 7.70 -27.10
CA ILE A 820 27.86 8.01 -27.25
C ILE A 820 27.08 7.62 -26.00
N ALA A 821 27.33 6.44 -25.44
CA ALA A 821 26.71 6.01 -24.19
C ALA A 821 27.02 6.97 -23.04
N SER A 822 28.26 7.47 -22.95
CA SER A 822 28.65 8.47 -21.95
C SER A 822 27.97 9.84 -22.18
N GLY A 823 27.74 10.24 -23.43
CA GLY A 823 27.00 11.45 -23.78
C GLY A 823 25.52 11.39 -23.36
N ASN A 824 24.93 10.20 -23.30
CA ASN A 824 23.54 9.95 -22.90
C ASN A 824 23.39 9.64 -21.40
N ALA A 825 24.40 9.91 -20.57
CA ALA A 825 24.42 9.64 -19.13
C ALA A 825 24.28 8.15 -18.75
N ALA A 826 24.55 7.22 -19.66
CA ALA A 826 24.61 5.81 -19.36
C ALA A 826 25.98 5.42 -18.74
N LEU A 827 25.96 4.47 -17.82
CA LEU A 827 27.20 3.91 -17.28
C LEU A 827 27.82 2.98 -18.32
N ARG A 828 29.14 3.06 -18.48
CA ARG A 828 29.84 2.16 -19.40
C ARG A 828 30.66 1.11 -18.66
N THR A 829 30.77 -0.06 -19.27
CA THR A 829 31.64 -1.15 -18.81
C THR A 829 32.25 -1.81 -20.02
N SER A 830 33.53 -2.01 -20.03
CA SER A 830 34.18 -2.75 -21.12
C SER A 830 33.84 -4.25 -21.03
N ALA A 831 33.82 -4.94 -22.14
CA ALA A 831 33.61 -6.42 -22.17
C ALA A 831 34.58 -7.17 -21.25
N ARG A 832 35.83 -6.69 -21.08
CA ARG A 832 36.80 -7.29 -20.15
C ARG A 832 36.47 -7.07 -18.67
N GLU A 833 36.05 -5.86 -18.31
CA GLU A 833 35.61 -5.55 -16.95
C GLU A 833 34.35 -6.35 -16.60
N PHE A 834 33.43 -6.46 -17.56
CA PHE A 834 32.24 -7.27 -17.42
C PHE A 834 32.55 -8.76 -17.28
N HIS A 835 33.51 -9.29 -17.98
CA HIS A 835 34.00 -10.67 -17.83
C HIS A 835 34.48 -10.94 -16.39
N ALA A 836 35.28 -10.02 -15.84
CA ALA A 836 35.75 -10.15 -14.48
C ALA A 836 34.60 -10.06 -13.44
N GLU A 837 33.53 -9.30 -13.73
CA GLU A 837 32.33 -9.21 -12.92
C GLU A 837 31.53 -10.52 -12.96
N VAL A 838 31.29 -11.07 -14.16
CA VAL A 838 30.58 -12.35 -14.35
C VAL A 838 31.29 -13.48 -13.64
N ASN A 839 32.61 -13.55 -13.74
CA ASN A 839 33.41 -14.58 -13.07
C ASN A 839 33.34 -14.45 -11.54
N ARG A 840 33.40 -13.25 -10.99
CA ARG A 840 33.19 -13.03 -9.53
C ARG A 840 31.82 -13.51 -9.08
N VAL A 841 30.78 -13.30 -9.84
CA VAL A 841 29.42 -13.78 -9.53
C VAL A 841 29.37 -15.30 -9.58
N ARG A 842 29.98 -15.94 -10.57
CA ARG A 842 30.07 -17.42 -10.69
C ARG A 842 30.85 -18.02 -9.52
N ASP A 843 31.99 -17.44 -9.16
CA ASP A 843 32.80 -17.88 -8.01
C ASP A 843 32.00 -17.73 -6.70
N GLY A 844 31.23 -16.68 -6.56
CA GLY A 844 30.31 -16.47 -5.43
C GLY A 844 29.23 -17.54 -5.36
N ILE A 845 28.62 -17.90 -6.49
CA ILE A 845 27.62 -18.98 -6.58
C ILE A 845 28.28 -20.33 -6.23
N ALA A 846 29.47 -20.61 -6.77
CA ALA A 846 30.20 -21.85 -6.53
C ALA A 846 30.59 -21.97 -5.04
N ALA A 847 31.04 -20.88 -4.41
CA ALA A 847 31.35 -20.83 -2.98
C ALA A 847 30.09 -21.02 -2.10
N PHE A 848 28.97 -20.43 -2.50
CA PHE A 848 27.69 -20.61 -1.82
C PHE A 848 27.19 -22.05 -1.90
N LEU A 849 27.22 -22.65 -3.09
CA LEU A 849 26.87 -24.07 -3.30
C LEU A 849 27.80 -25.01 -2.55
N ALA A 850 29.12 -24.73 -2.52
CA ALA A 850 30.08 -25.51 -1.78
C ALA A 850 29.80 -25.47 -0.27
N ARG A 851 29.46 -24.31 0.30
CA ARG A 851 29.07 -24.17 1.71
C ARG A 851 27.78 -24.92 2.03
N ASN A 852 26.77 -24.80 1.17
CA ASN A 852 25.46 -25.46 1.37
C ASN A 852 25.53 -26.97 1.13
N ASN A 853 26.36 -27.45 0.22
CA ASN A 853 26.57 -28.88 -0.03
C ASN A 853 27.42 -29.53 1.06
N ALA A 854 28.29 -28.78 1.75
CA ALA A 854 29.04 -29.27 2.91
C ALA A 854 28.15 -29.51 4.14
N VAL A 855 26.94 -28.91 4.18
CA VAL A 855 25.99 -29.03 5.30
C VAL A 855 24.92 -30.11 5.05
N ARG A 856 24.78 -30.68 3.83
CA ARG A 856 23.83 -31.76 3.54
C ARG A 856 24.57 -33.08 3.21
N PRO A 857 24.45 -34.13 4.07
CA PRO A 857 24.88 -35.44 3.63
C PRO A 857 23.97 -35.92 2.48
N ALA A 858 24.61 -36.42 1.40
CA ALA A 858 23.99 -36.83 0.12
C ALA A 858 22.99 -38.02 0.22
N ARG A 859 22.36 -38.27 1.37
CA ARG A 859 21.51 -39.42 1.63
C ARG A 859 20.01 -39.24 1.48
N THR A 860 19.51 -38.00 1.38
CA THR A 860 18.05 -37.75 1.44
C THR A 860 17.34 -37.77 0.08
N LEU A 861 17.97 -37.34 -0.98
CA LEU A 861 17.35 -37.32 -2.33
C LEU A 861 17.32 -38.71 -2.97
N GLU A 862 18.40 -39.47 -2.83
CA GLU A 862 18.45 -40.86 -3.34
C GLU A 862 17.55 -41.83 -2.55
N ALA A 863 17.41 -41.61 -1.25
CA ALA A 863 16.47 -42.36 -0.42
C ALA A 863 15.00 -41.98 -0.71
N ALA A 864 14.69 -40.71 -0.96
CA ALA A 864 13.37 -40.26 -1.35
C ALA A 864 12.97 -40.75 -2.76
N TYR A 865 13.93 -40.76 -3.69
CA TYR A 865 13.73 -41.28 -5.05
C TYR A 865 13.50 -42.81 -5.05
N LYS A 866 14.30 -43.55 -4.27
CA LYS A 866 14.11 -44.99 -4.07
C LYS A 866 12.82 -45.34 -3.36
N ALA A 867 12.35 -44.50 -2.42
CA ALA A 867 11.08 -44.70 -1.74
C ALA A 867 9.87 -44.41 -2.64
N ALA A 868 9.93 -43.37 -3.47
CA ALA A 868 8.92 -43.03 -4.45
C ALA A 868 8.81 -44.13 -5.53
N TRP A 869 9.93 -44.64 -6.00
CA TRP A 869 9.98 -45.71 -7.01
C TRP A 869 9.46 -47.04 -6.46
N ARG A 870 9.70 -47.39 -5.20
CA ARG A 870 9.11 -48.58 -4.55
C ARG A 870 7.61 -48.45 -4.38
N LYS A 871 7.07 -47.26 -4.06
CA LYS A 871 5.61 -47.01 -3.99
C LYS A 871 4.93 -47.20 -5.36
N GLU A 872 5.57 -46.75 -6.42
CA GLU A 872 5.03 -46.85 -7.78
C GLU A 872 5.11 -48.29 -8.33
N ALA A 873 6.17 -49.04 -7.98
CA ALA A 873 6.31 -50.43 -8.31
C ALA A 873 5.31 -51.35 -7.53
N GLN A 874 5.00 -51.01 -6.28
CA GLN A 874 3.95 -51.71 -5.49
C GLN A 874 2.54 -51.40 -6.00
N LYS A 875 2.28 -50.21 -6.52
CA LYS A 875 0.99 -49.84 -7.13
C LYS A 875 0.74 -50.55 -8.46
N LYS A 876 1.81 -50.81 -9.24
CA LYS A 876 1.72 -51.59 -10.48
C LYS A 876 1.68 -53.10 -10.28
N ALA A 877 2.09 -53.61 -9.12
CA ALA A 877 2.03 -55.05 -8.78
C ALA A 877 0.71 -55.45 -8.06
N GLY A 878 -0.14 -54.50 -7.72
CA GLY A 878 -1.49 -54.70 -7.13
C GLY A 878 -2.63 -54.57 -8.12
N GLU A 879 -2.32 -54.27 -9.38
CA GLU A 879 -3.30 -54.15 -10.50
C GLU A 879 -3.13 -55.19 -11.56
N SER A 880 -2.35 -56.26 -11.28
CA SER A 880 -2.29 -57.46 -12.14
C SER A 880 -2.95 -58.70 -11.50
#